data_4abab993875566c39d46c43728240de3
#
_entry.id   4abab993875566c39d46c43728240de3
#
_cell.length_a   1.000
_cell.length_b   1.000
_cell.length_c   1.000
_cell.angle_alpha   90.00
_cell.angle_beta   90.00
_cell.angle_gamma   90.00
#
_symmetry.space_group_name_H-M   'P 1'
#
loop_
_entity.id
_entity.type
_entity.pdbx_description
1 polymer ?
#
loop_
_entity_poly.entity_id
_entity_poly.type
_entity_poly.pdbx_seq_one_letter_code
_entity_poly.pdbx_strand_id
1 'polypeptide(L)'
;VATSRREFLKNAAAASVASTIGLSLPTKVEASVKSAETGWKWDKAACRFCGTGCGIMIATKDDAIVAVKGDPAAPVNRGLNCIKGYFNAKIMYGKDRLKVPLLRMDDKGNFSKKGRFKPISWERAFDEMEVQFKKSYKELGPTGIGIFGSGQYTIQEGYAMSKLTKAGWRSNNIDPNARHCMASAVAGFIQTFGIDEPSGCYDDIEITDSVVTWGSNMAEMHPILWSRVTDRKLTNPEKVKIVNLSTYTNRTSDLADVEIIFRPSTDLAIWNYIAREIVYNHPESIDWDFINKYIVFATGPADIGYGMREDTNHPKYKESELPTAKKQAEKELTKFEQVSLKYLGYDEKNKLMKMKNSKKAGAHWIIGFEEFKKGLDTYTLDYVAEVSKGDPNESIESYKKKLKYLADIYIEKGRKVVSFWTMGFNQHTRGTWVNEQSYMVHFLVGKQAKPGDGAFSLTGQPSACGTAREVGTFSHRLPADMVVKNPEHRKHSEHIWKVPQGTINPVNGSHIVQIMRDLEDGKIKWAWVNVCNPWQDTANANHWIKAAREMDNFIITSDGYPGISAKVSDLILPSAMIYEKWGAYGNAERRTQHWRQQVTPVGDAMPDLWQYMEFAKRFKIKEVWGEHTLPNGTVLPDVMGEAKKMGYKPDDTLFDVLFANEEAKSFQIKDSDSAKEHQYNTETFGDKRDVIGSDGKPFKGYGFFPQKYLWEDYRKFGLGHGHDLADFETYHKVRGLKWPVVDGKETQWRFNAKYDPYAKAEKNGEFSFYGKALKKLPQGNLQGVTDKKKVDLTNKAKIFFRPFMEAPELPDEEFPFWLATGRVLEHWHSGTMTMRVPELYRAVPEALCYMNPLDAKKLGVKRREFVWVESRRGKVKARVETRGRNRPAQGLVFVPWFDERVYINKVCLDATCPISKQTDYKKCAIKITKV
;
A
#
# COMPACT_ATOMS: atom_id res chain seq x y z
N VAL A 1 4.77 9.66 51.50
CA VAL A 1 5.47 8.39 51.37
C VAL A 1 5.59 8.11 49.86
N ALA A 2 6.80 8.33 49.36
CA ALA A 2 7.06 8.11 47.93
C ALA A 2 7.08 6.61 47.66
N THR A 3 6.09 6.11 46.92
CA THR A 3 6.05 4.74 46.39
C THR A 3 7.17 4.55 45.38
N SER A 4 7.92 3.46 45.50
CA SER A 4 9.00 3.18 44.57
C SER A 4 8.44 2.92 43.15
N ARG A 5 9.22 3.30 42.13
CA ARG A 5 8.86 3.06 40.71
C ARG A 5 8.47 1.60 40.42
N ARG A 6 9.00 0.66 41.18
CA ARG A 6 8.74 -0.77 41.10
C ARG A 6 7.36 -1.13 41.69
N GLU A 7 6.96 -0.47 42.77
CA GLU A 7 5.61 -0.64 43.36
C GLU A 7 4.53 0.00 42.49
N PHE A 8 4.83 1.17 41.89
CA PHE A 8 3.92 1.81 40.92
C PHE A 8 3.67 0.91 39.69
N LEU A 9 4.73 0.30 39.13
CA LEU A 9 4.60 -0.60 38.01
C LEU A 9 3.88 -1.92 38.38
N LYS A 10 4.11 -2.47 39.57
CA LYS A 10 3.37 -3.64 40.05
C LYS A 10 1.89 -3.33 40.26
N ASN A 11 1.57 -2.20 40.80
CA ASN A 11 0.19 -1.77 41.04
C ASN A 11 -0.53 -1.42 39.76
N ALA A 12 0.14 -0.83 38.76
CA ALA A 12 -0.40 -0.56 37.44
C ALA A 12 -0.65 -1.85 36.64
N ALA A 13 0.25 -2.83 36.73
CA ALA A 13 0.05 -4.14 36.09
C ALA A 13 -1.10 -4.94 36.76
N ALA A 14 -1.18 -4.91 38.10
CA ALA A 14 -2.29 -5.54 38.83
C ALA A 14 -3.64 -4.87 38.52
N ALA A 15 -3.67 -3.53 38.37
CA ALA A 15 -4.86 -2.80 37.98
C ALA A 15 -5.35 -3.14 36.56
N SER A 16 -4.45 -3.32 35.60
CA SER A 16 -4.81 -3.70 34.23
C SER A 16 -5.35 -5.14 34.16
N VAL A 17 -4.81 -6.07 34.95
CA VAL A 17 -5.27 -7.46 35.03
C VAL A 17 -6.62 -7.54 35.76
N ALA A 18 -6.79 -6.82 36.86
CA ALA A 18 -8.04 -6.83 37.63
C ALA A 18 -9.22 -6.24 36.84
N SER A 19 -9.00 -5.21 36.02
CA SER A 19 -10.04 -4.65 35.14
C SER A 19 -10.46 -5.60 34.02
N THR A 20 -9.55 -6.48 33.58
CA THR A 20 -9.81 -7.45 32.52
C THR A 20 -10.62 -8.66 32.99
N ILE A 21 -10.51 -9.01 34.29
CA ILE A 21 -11.18 -10.16 34.90
C ILE A 21 -12.36 -9.79 35.83
N GLY A 22 -12.78 -8.53 35.83
CA GLY A 22 -13.94 -8.08 36.61
C GLY A 22 -13.75 -8.07 38.13
N LEU A 23 -12.51 -8.11 38.62
CA LEU A 23 -12.21 -8.00 40.05
C LEU A 23 -12.16 -6.51 40.47
N SER A 24 -12.83 -6.19 41.56
CA SER A 24 -12.73 -4.86 42.16
C SER A 24 -11.34 -4.59 42.73
N LEU A 25 -10.75 -3.49 42.33
CA LEU A 25 -9.44 -3.07 42.80
C LEU A 25 -9.52 -2.56 44.24
N PRO A 26 -8.48 -2.74 45.08
CA PRO A 26 -8.38 -2.10 46.37
C PRO A 26 -8.49 -0.59 46.22
N THR A 27 -9.36 0.03 47.03
CA THR A 27 -9.72 1.47 47.00
C THR A 27 -8.52 2.43 46.94
N LYS A 28 -7.36 2.09 47.52
CA LYS A 28 -6.13 2.87 47.45
C LYS A 28 -5.46 2.87 46.08
N VAL A 29 -5.53 1.77 45.32
CA VAL A 29 -4.98 1.67 43.95
C VAL A 29 -5.87 2.42 43.00
N GLU A 30 -7.18 2.30 43.15
CA GLU A 30 -8.19 3.01 42.37
C GLU A 30 -8.09 4.55 42.59
N ALA A 31 -7.90 5.00 43.80
CA ALA A 31 -7.70 6.41 44.11
C ALA A 31 -6.38 6.97 43.52
N SER A 32 -5.28 6.20 43.55
CA SER A 32 -3.99 6.63 42.99
C SER A 32 -4.01 6.67 41.44
N VAL A 33 -4.74 5.75 40.80
CA VAL A 33 -4.93 5.78 39.34
C VAL A 33 -5.82 6.96 38.94
N LYS A 34 -6.94 7.17 39.63
CA LYS A 34 -7.82 8.32 39.38
C LYS A 34 -7.12 9.67 39.64
N SER A 35 -6.27 9.78 40.62
CA SER A 35 -5.51 11.03 40.89
C SER A 35 -4.46 11.32 39.83
N ALA A 36 -3.87 10.28 39.20
CA ALA A 36 -2.90 10.44 38.10
C ALA A 36 -3.58 10.88 36.80
N GLU A 37 -4.85 10.55 36.62
CA GLU A 37 -5.65 10.89 35.41
C GLU A 37 -6.43 12.21 35.54
N THR A 38 -6.28 12.94 36.65
CA THR A 38 -7.01 14.20 36.87
C THR A 38 -6.63 15.22 35.78
N GLY A 39 -7.65 15.69 35.07
CA GLY A 39 -7.48 16.67 33.96
C GLY A 39 -7.10 16.07 32.62
N TRP A 40 -7.04 14.73 32.47
CA TRP A 40 -6.84 14.10 31.17
C TRP A 40 -8.14 14.17 30.35
N LYS A 41 -7.99 14.58 29.06
CA LYS A 41 -9.08 14.52 28.08
C LYS A 41 -8.81 13.36 27.14
N TRP A 42 -9.73 12.38 27.13
CA TRP A 42 -9.65 11.22 26.24
C TRP A 42 -10.48 11.42 24.97
N ASP A 43 -9.88 11.17 23.81
CA ASP A 43 -10.60 11.12 22.54
C ASP A 43 -10.15 9.94 21.69
N LYS A 44 -11.02 9.52 20.77
CA LYS A 44 -10.73 8.43 19.82
C LYS A 44 -9.77 8.88 18.75
N ALA A 45 -8.93 7.94 18.28
CA ALA A 45 -8.08 8.13 17.13
C ALA A 45 -7.80 6.78 16.43
N ALA A 46 -7.25 6.84 15.23
CA ALA A 46 -6.71 5.67 14.54
C ALA A 46 -5.23 5.47 14.88
N CYS A 47 -4.81 4.21 14.98
CA CYS A 47 -3.40 3.88 15.08
C CYS A 47 -2.65 4.28 13.80
N ARG A 48 -1.45 4.88 13.95
CA ARG A 48 -0.61 5.38 12.85
C ARG A 48 -0.02 4.30 11.95
N PHE A 49 0.06 3.05 12.42
CA PHE A 49 0.96 2.08 11.82
C PHE A 49 0.33 1.22 10.73
N CYS A 50 -0.06 -0.01 11.00
CA CYS A 50 -0.39 -0.95 9.94
C CYS A 50 -1.86 -0.87 9.48
N GLY A 51 -2.12 -1.52 8.34
CA GLY A 51 -3.46 -1.60 7.72
C GLY A 51 -4.49 -2.41 8.51
N THR A 52 -4.13 -2.98 9.67
CA THR A 52 -5.12 -3.51 10.63
C THR A 52 -6.14 -2.44 11.01
N GLY A 53 -5.68 -1.17 11.18
CA GLY A 53 -6.57 -0.07 11.49
C GLY A 53 -7.14 -0.15 12.90
N CYS A 54 -6.30 -0.42 13.90
CA CYS A 54 -6.71 -0.42 15.31
C CYS A 54 -7.25 0.95 15.72
N GLY A 55 -8.39 0.97 16.40
CA GLY A 55 -8.87 2.14 17.11
C GLY A 55 -8.13 2.31 18.43
N ILE A 56 -7.75 3.53 18.74
CA ILE A 56 -7.07 3.88 20.00
C ILE A 56 -7.74 5.06 20.68
N MET A 57 -7.51 5.17 21.97
CA MET A 57 -7.86 6.33 22.77
C MET A 57 -6.58 7.10 23.10
N ILE A 58 -6.59 8.39 22.85
CA ILE A 58 -5.49 9.33 23.15
C ILE A 58 -5.93 10.20 24.32
N ALA A 59 -5.10 10.29 25.36
CA ALA A 59 -5.29 11.24 26.44
C ALA A 59 -4.36 12.45 26.26
N THR A 60 -4.91 13.63 26.38
CA THR A 60 -4.16 14.89 26.35
C THR A 60 -4.31 15.65 27.64
N LYS A 61 -3.24 16.39 28.01
CA LYS A 61 -3.19 17.35 29.11
C LYS A 61 -2.16 18.41 28.76
N ASP A 62 -2.49 19.68 28.98
CA ASP A 62 -1.59 20.81 28.76
C ASP A 62 -0.94 20.80 27.37
N ASP A 63 -1.78 20.58 26.32
CA ASP A 63 -1.39 20.46 24.88
C ASP A 63 -0.33 19.37 24.61
N ALA A 64 -0.25 18.35 25.44
CA ALA A 64 0.63 17.21 25.26
C ALA A 64 -0.14 15.88 25.32
N ILE A 65 0.29 14.90 24.55
CA ILE A 65 -0.24 13.54 24.67
C ILE A 65 0.42 12.86 25.86
N VAL A 66 -0.39 12.49 26.86
CA VAL A 66 0.08 11.90 28.12
C VAL A 66 -0.12 10.39 28.19
N ALA A 67 -1.09 9.84 27.44
CA ALA A 67 -1.33 8.40 27.40
C ALA A 67 -1.96 7.94 26.10
N VAL A 68 -1.80 6.65 25.79
CA VAL A 68 -2.44 5.94 24.68
C VAL A 68 -2.87 4.57 25.15
N LYS A 69 -4.08 4.15 24.79
CA LYS A 69 -4.57 2.77 24.98
C LYS A 69 -5.39 2.31 23.78
N GLY A 70 -5.56 1.00 23.62
CA GLY A 70 -6.53 0.47 22.66
C GLY A 70 -7.94 0.90 23.03
N ASP A 71 -8.76 1.18 22.01
CA ASP A 71 -10.17 1.52 22.22
C ASP A 71 -10.99 0.23 22.36
N PRO A 72 -11.59 -0.04 23.56
CA PRO A 72 -12.42 -1.24 23.75
C PRO A 72 -13.67 -1.27 22.86
N ALA A 73 -14.15 -0.10 22.44
CA ALA A 73 -15.30 0.00 21.54
C ALA A 73 -14.94 -0.19 20.07
N ALA A 74 -13.66 -0.25 19.72
CA ALA A 74 -13.21 -0.46 18.33
C ALA A 74 -13.37 -1.94 17.93
N PRO A 75 -14.13 -2.25 16.85
CA PRO A 75 -14.42 -3.64 16.48
C PRO A 75 -13.19 -4.41 15.99
N VAL A 76 -12.19 -3.69 15.49
CA VAL A 76 -10.95 -4.27 14.94
C VAL A 76 -10.07 -4.90 16.00
N ASN A 77 -9.75 -4.16 17.05
CA ASN A 77 -8.75 -4.52 18.07
C ASN A 77 -9.32 -4.72 19.48
N ARG A 78 -10.57 -4.38 19.73
CA ARG A 78 -11.29 -4.66 20.99
C ARG A 78 -10.47 -4.33 22.24
N GLY A 79 -9.83 -3.16 22.24
CA GLY A 79 -8.99 -2.69 23.32
C GLY A 79 -7.53 -3.13 23.30
N LEU A 80 -7.14 -4.02 22.39
CA LEU A 80 -5.77 -4.50 22.29
C LEU A 80 -4.88 -3.53 21.49
N ASN A 81 -3.60 -3.50 21.80
CA ASN A 81 -2.55 -2.82 21.05
C ASN A 81 -1.33 -3.73 20.90
N CYS A 82 -0.65 -3.65 19.76
CA CYS A 82 0.70 -4.20 19.63
C CYS A 82 1.73 -3.22 20.26
N ILE A 83 2.99 -3.66 20.36
CA ILE A 83 4.05 -2.85 20.96
C ILE A 83 4.18 -1.45 20.32
N LYS A 84 4.05 -1.33 18.98
CA LYS A 84 4.05 -0.04 18.30
C LYS A 84 2.84 0.82 18.69
N GLY A 85 1.68 0.20 18.82
CA GLY A 85 0.44 0.87 19.22
C GLY A 85 0.53 1.48 20.62
N TYR A 86 1.14 0.79 21.57
CA TYR A 86 1.38 1.33 22.93
C TYR A 86 2.28 2.57 22.94
N PHE A 87 3.26 2.62 22.04
CA PHE A 87 4.18 3.75 21.92
C PHE A 87 3.78 4.79 20.87
N ASN A 88 2.55 4.76 20.40
CA ASN A 88 2.07 5.61 19.32
C ASN A 88 2.26 7.12 19.61
N ALA A 89 2.00 7.56 20.86
CA ALA A 89 2.24 8.95 21.26
C ALA A 89 3.71 9.36 21.15
N LYS A 90 4.63 8.45 21.47
CA LYS A 90 6.06 8.79 21.53
C LYS A 90 6.71 9.08 20.16
N ILE A 91 6.06 8.65 19.08
CA ILE A 91 6.53 9.01 17.73
C ILE A 91 6.46 10.52 17.47
N MET A 92 5.67 11.26 18.25
CA MET A 92 5.49 12.71 18.12
C MET A 92 6.69 13.49 18.68
N TYR A 93 7.44 12.92 19.61
CA TYR A 93 8.37 13.61 20.49
C TYR A 93 9.84 13.21 20.31
N GLY A 94 10.22 12.80 19.11
CA GLY A 94 11.63 12.55 18.76
C GLY A 94 12.46 13.83 18.84
N LYS A 95 13.71 13.72 19.29
CA LYS A 95 14.58 14.89 19.53
C LYS A 95 14.89 15.71 18.28
N ASP A 96 14.90 15.07 17.11
CA ASP A 96 15.20 15.65 15.80
C ASP A 96 13.94 15.95 14.97
N ARG A 97 12.77 16.21 15.64
CA ARG A 97 11.57 16.72 14.96
C ARG A 97 11.89 17.94 14.12
N LEU A 98 11.47 17.93 12.88
CA LEU A 98 11.51 19.09 12.00
C LEU A 98 10.51 20.12 12.48
N LYS A 99 10.98 21.36 12.66
CA LYS A 99 10.20 22.45 13.27
C LYS A 99 10.09 23.69 12.42
N VAL A 100 10.99 23.84 11.44
CA VAL A 100 11.04 24.99 10.53
C VAL A 100 11.38 24.49 9.12
N PRO A 101 10.99 25.19 8.05
CA PRO A 101 11.44 24.87 6.71
C PRO A 101 12.96 25.02 6.57
N LEU A 102 13.59 24.13 5.80
CA LEU A 102 15.05 24.11 5.61
C LEU A 102 15.37 24.06 4.11
N LEU A 103 16.08 25.08 3.61
CA LEU A 103 16.52 25.15 2.20
C LEU A 103 18.03 24.98 2.10
N ARG A 104 18.49 24.25 1.09
CA ARG A 104 19.93 24.24 0.73
C ARG A 104 20.33 25.56 0.14
N MET A 105 21.28 26.23 0.77
CA MET A 105 21.73 27.56 0.36
C MET A 105 23.24 27.64 0.30
N ASP A 106 23.71 28.46 -0.63
CA ASP A 106 25.09 28.94 -0.66
C ASP A 106 25.38 29.94 0.48
N ASP A 107 26.59 30.47 0.50
CA ASP A 107 26.98 31.45 1.53
C ASP A 107 26.30 32.83 1.35
N LYS A 108 25.77 33.11 0.15
CA LYS A 108 25.03 34.34 -0.18
C LYS A 108 23.54 34.23 0.16
N GLY A 109 23.08 33.05 0.61
CA GLY A 109 21.66 32.82 0.94
C GLY A 109 20.78 32.43 -0.25
N ASN A 110 21.34 32.17 -1.41
CA ASN A 110 20.61 31.68 -2.58
C ASN A 110 20.49 30.16 -2.55
N PHE A 111 19.42 29.63 -3.17
CA PHE A 111 19.32 28.20 -3.38
C PHE A 111 20.56 27.65 -4.11
N SER A 112 21.09 26.56 -3.59
CA SER A 112 22.19 25.83 -4.21
C SER A 112 22.11 24.35 -3.92
N LYS A 113 22.10 23.53 -4.96
CA LYS A 113 22.11 22.07 -4.82
C LYS A 113 23.27 21.53 -3.99
N LYS A 114 24.41 22.19 -4.02
CA LYS A 114 25.61 21.87 -3.25
C LYS A 114 25.63 22.54 -1.87
N GLY A 115 24.66 23.41 -1.59
CA GLY A 115 24.56 24.18 -0.35
C GLY A 115 24.21 23.31 0.86
N ARG A 116 24.31 23.93 2.03
CA ARG A 116 23.88 23.34 3.31
C ARG A 116 22.48 23.76 3.65
N PHE A 117 21.75 22.94 4.39
CA PHE A 117 20.43 23.31 4.90
C PHE A 117 20.53 24.45 5.90
N LYS A 118 19.74 25.51 5.68
CA LYS A 118 19.57 26.64 6.59
C LYS A 118 18.08 26.87 6.83
N PRO A 119 17.67 27.28 8.05
CA PRO A 119 16.27 27.63 8.33
C PRO A 119 15.79 28.81 7.50
N ILE A 120 14.54 28.72 7.03
CA ILE A 120 13.84 29.78 6.30
C ILE A 120 12.39 29.90 6.77
N SER A 121 11.71 30.98 6.38
CA SER A 121 10.26 31.12 6.60
C SER A 121 9.46 30.27 5.61
N TRP A 122 8.19 30.02 5.93
CA TRP A 122 7.25 29.41 5.00
C TRP A 122 7.08 30.20 3.70
N GLU A 123 7.02 31.52 3.79
CA GLU A 123 6.90 32.39 2.61
C GLU A 123 8.09 32.15 1.66
N ARG A 124 9.31 32.20 2.19
CA ARG A 124 10.52 31.92 1.40
C ARG A 124 10.52 30.50 0.83
N ALA A 125 10.00 29.53 1.55
CA ALA A 125 9.91 28.15 1.07
C ALA A 125 8.95 28.07 -0.14
N PHE A 126 7.77 28.66 -0.03
CA PHE A 126 6.81 28.69 -1.14
C PHE A 126 7.30 29.52 -2.33
N ASP A 127 8.00 30.63 -2.12
CA ASP A 127 8.63 31.41 -3.21
C ASP A 127 9.60 30.54 -4.01
N GLU A 128 10.48 29.81 -3.32
CA GLU A 128 11.44 28.94 -4.00
C GLU A 128 10.75 27.78 -4.72
N MET A 129 9.76 27.15 -4.08
CA MET A 129 8.94 26.09 -4.71
C MET A 129 8.28 26.59 -5.99
N GLU A 130 7.71 27.80 -5.96
CA GLU A 130 7.03 28.40 -7.11
C GLU A 130 7.98 28.69 -8.25
N VAL A 131 9.13 29.31 -7.97
CA VAL A 131 10.16 29.61 -8.97
C VAL A 131 10.62 28.34 -9.69
N GLN A 132 10.95 27.32 -8.95
CA GLN A 132 11.43 26.05 -9.50
C GLN A 132 10.31 25.27 -10.22
N PHE A 133 9.06 25.32 -9.70
CA PHE A 133 7.91 24.73 -10.36
C PHE A 133 7.66 25.40 -11.72
N LYS A 134 7.55 26.74 -11.75
CA LYS A 134 7.27 27.49 -12.98
C LYS A 134 8.38 27.29 -14.02
N LYS A 135 9.63 27.18 -13.61
CA LYS A 135 10.75 26.81 -14.49
C LYS A 135 10.51 25.46 -15.14
N SER A 136 10.23 24.42 -14.36
CA SER A 136 9.97 23.07 -14.87
C SER A 136 8.71 23.00 -15.73
N TYR A 137 7.63 23.64 -15.29
CA TYR A 137 6.34 23.63 -15.99
C TYR A 137 6.41 24.37 -17.33
N LYS A 138 7.15 25.47 -17.40
CA LYS A 138 7.38 26.20 -18.66
C LYS A 138 8.19 25.37 -19.67
N GLU A 139 9.16 24.59 -19.20
CA GLU A 139 10.05 23.78 -20.05
C GLU A 139 9.38 22.48 -20.52
N LEU A 140 8.70 21.78 -19.62
CA LEU A 140 8.24 20.40 -19.80
C LEU A 140 6.72 20.24 -19.70
N GLY A 141 6.00 21.33 -19.44
CA GLY A 141 4.55 21.31 -19.21
C GLY A 141 4.15 20.47 -18.00
N PRO A 142 2.90 19.95 -17.99
CA PRO A 142 2.37 19.12 -16.90
C PRO A 142 3.19 17.88 -16.59
N THR A 143 3.97 17.37 -17.54
CA THR A 143 4.81 16.16 -17.36
C THR A 143 6.11 16.45 -16.62
N GLY A 144 6.53 17.71 -16.51
CA GLY A 144 7.77 18.12 -15.85
C GLY A 144 7.72 18.05 -14.31
N ILE A 145 6.55 17.78 -13.73
CA ILE A 145 6.36 17.72 -12.29
C ILE A 145 6.03 16.31 -11.83
N GLY A 146 6.42 15.94 -10.62
CA GLY A 146 6.16 14.63 -10.03
C GLY A 146 5.83 14.71 -8.54
N ILE A 147 4.85 13.93 -8.11
CA ILE A 147 4.44 13.84 -6.71
C ILE A 147 4.66 12.41 -6.22
N PHE A 148 5.53 12.26 -5.23
CA PHE A 148 5.70 11.03 -4.47
C PHE A 148 4.68 11.00 -3.33
N GLY A 149 3.57 10.32 -3.55
CA GLY A 149 2.48 10.22 -2.60
C GLY A 149 2.62 9.05 -1.63
N SER A 150 1.59 8.84 -0.83
CA SER A 150 1.63 7.84 0.24
C SER A 150 0.32 7.10 0.44
N GLY A 151 0.40 5.81 0.77
CA GLY A 151 -0.68 5.04 1.39
C GLY A 151 -0.86 5.35 2.88
N GLN A 152 -0.17 6.37 3.39
CA GLN A 152 -0.23 6.85 4.77
C GLN A 152 -0.76 8.30 4.86
N TYR A 153 -1.17 8.88 3.74
CA TYR A 153 -1.99 10.09 3.74
C TYR A 153 -3.25 9.91 4.59
N THR A 154 -3.75 10.97 5.19
CA THR A 154 -5.17 11.01 5.50
C THR A 154 -5.95 11.00 4.18
N ILE A 155 -7.20 10.55 4.22
CA ILE A 155 -8.05 10.49 3.02
C ILE A 155 -8.17 11.88 2.40
N GLN A 156 -8.39 12.90 3.23
CA GLN A 156 -8.52 14.29 2.79
C GLN A 156 -7.22 14.84 2.17
N GLU A 157 -6.05 14.52 2.73
CA GLU A 157 -4.76 14.91 2.15
C GLU A 157 -4.53 14.27 0.78
N GLY A 158 -4.78 12.96 0.69
CA GLY A 158 -4.67 12.24 -0.59
C GLY A 158 -5.62 12.80 -1.65
N TYR A 159 -6.85 13.11 -1.25
CA TYR A 159 -7.86 13.69 -2.12
C TYR A 159 -7.47 15.09 -2.60
N ALA A 160 -7.06 15.97 -1.69
CA ALA A 160 -6.64 17.32 -2.01
C ALA A 160 -5.42 17.34 -2.95
N MET A 161 -4.41 16.51 -2.69
CA MET A 161 -3.23 16.41 -3.55
C MET A 161 -3.57 15.85 -4.93
N SER A 162 -4.45 14.83 -5.01
CA SER A 162 -4.92 14.32 -6.31
C SER A 162 -5.69 15.36 -7.10
N LYS A 163 -6.57 16.11 -6.45
CA LYS A 163 -7.34 17.19 -7.05
C LYS A 163 -6.42 18.30 -7.56
N LEU A 164 -5.48 18.75 -6.74
CA LEU A 164 -4.50 19.79 -7.11
C LEU A 164 -3.61 19.35 -8.26
N THR A 165 -3.08 18.12 -8.20
CA THR A 165 -2.16 17.63 -9.25
C THR A 165 -2.89 17.40 -10.57
N LYS A 166 -4.03 16.68 -10.55
CA LYS A 166 -4.72 16.22 -11.77
C LYS A 166 -5.58 17.31 -12.42
N ALA A 167 -6.32 18.08 -11.63
CA ALA A 167 -7.16 19.16 -12.12
C ALA A 167 -6.45 20.53 -12.10
N GLY A 168 -5.71 20.82 -11.03
CA GLY A 168 -5.00 22.08 -10.92
C GLY A 168 -3.84 22.18 -11.93
N TRP A 169 -2.85 21.35 -11.77
CA TRP A 169 -1.64 21.35 -12.62
C TRP A 169 -1.76 20.48 -13.87
N ARG A 170 -2.86 19.80 -14.07
CA ARG A 170 -3.13 18.91 -15.21
C ARG A 170 -2.11 17.80 -15.39
N SER A 171 -1.41 17.44 -14.30
CA SER A 171 -0.44 16.37 -14.27
C SER A 171 -1.04 15.09 -13.68
N ASN A 172 -0.71 13.94 -14.28
CA ASN A 172 -1.02 12.64 -13.69
C ASN A 172 0.22 11.99 -13.04
N ASN A 173 1.35 12.70 -12.96
CA ASN A 173 2.57 12.19 -12.31
C ASN A 173 2.46 12.31 -10.78
N ILE A 174 1.45 11.66 -10.22
CA ILE A 174 1.29 11.42 -8.79
C ILE A 174 1.17 9.92 -8.58
N ASP A 175 2.06 9.33 -7.77
CA ASP A 175 1.98 7.90 -7.47
C ASP A 175 2.42 7.63 -6.01
N PRO A 176 1.65 6.84 -5.26
CA PRO A 176 1.94 6.62 -3.85
C PRO A 176 2.96 5.51 -3.63
N ASN A 177 3.65 5.52 -2.47
CA ASN A 177 4.49 4.40 -2.04
C ASN A 177 3.70 3.09 -1.88
N ALA A 178 2.37 3.14 -1.88
CA ALA A 178 1.52 1.95 -1.99
C ALA A 178 1.74 1.17 -3.30
N ARG A 179 2.36 1.79 -4.32
CA ARG A 179 2.87 1.11 -5.53
C ARG A 179 3.86 0.00 -5.17
N HIS A 180 4.76 0.25 -4.23
CA HIS A 180 5.70 -0.74 -3.72
C HIS A 180 5.07 -1.75 -2.76
N CYS A 181 3.84 -1.50 -2.29
CA CYS A 181 3.20 -2.25 -1.21
C CYS A 181 2.17 -3.25 -1.73
N MET A 182 1.12 -2.79 -2.43
CA MET A 182 -0.05 -3.61 -2.72
C MET A 182 -0.60 -3.46 -4.15
N ALA A 183 0.11 -2.82 -5.05
CA ALA A 183 -0.38 -2.60 -6.41
C ALA A 183 -0.67 -3.92 -7.18
N SER A 184 0.03 -5.01 -6.84
CA SER A 184 -0.24 -6.33 -7.41
C SER A 184 -1.59 -6.89 -6.94
N ALA A 185 -1.96 -6.69 -5.67
CA ALA A 185 -3.29 -7.05 -5.19
C ALA A 185 -4.37 -6.21 -5.88
N VAL A 186 -4.15 -4.88 -5.99
CA VAL A 186 -5.03 -3.98 -6.75
C VAL A 186 -5.29 -4.49 -8.17
N ALA A 187 -4.22 -4.80 -8.90
CA ALA A 187 -4.34 -5.30 -10.27
C ALA A 187 -5.01 -6.68 -10.33
N GLY A 188 -4.71 -7.57 -9.38
CA GLY A 188 -5.33 -8.88 -9.27
C GLY A 188 -6.84 -8.79 -9.00
N PHE A 189 -7.26 -7.92 -8.06
CA PHE A 189 -8.68 -7.65 -7.80
C PHE A 189 -9.39 -7.12 -9.04
N ILE A 190 -8.85 -6.10 -9.70
CA ILE A 190 -9.45 -5.50 -10.90
C ILE A 190 -9.56 -6.53 -12.03
N GLN A 191 -8.51 -7.33 -12.29
CA GLN A 191 -8.55 -8.32 -13.37
C GLN A 191 -9.51 -9.48 -13.06
N THR A 192 -9.58 -9.92 -11.81
CA THR A 192 -10.43 -11.04 -11.38
C THR A 192 -11.88 -10.62 -11.19
N PHE A 193 -12.14 -9.59 -10.37
CA PHE A 193 -13.48 -9.19 -9.93
C PHE A 193 -14.06 -8.01 -10.70
N GLY A 194 -13.23 -7.27 -11.43
CA GLY A 194 -13.61 -6.03 -12.11
C GLY A 194 -13.60 -4.78 -11.21
N ILE A 195 -13.31 -4.94 -9.94
CA ILE A 195 -13.24 -3.89 -8.92
C ILE A 195 -12.09 -4.17 -7.97
N ASP A 196 -11.49 -3.13 -7.40
CA ASP A 196 -10.38 -3.25 -6.45
C ASP A 196 -10.90 -3.28 -5.00
N GLU A 197 -11.56 -4.37 -4.60
CA GLU A 197 -12.06 -4.52 -3.24
C GLU A 197 -11.94 -5.95 -2.69
N PRO A 198 -11.52 -6.11 -1.42
CA PRO A 198 -11.61 -7.40 -0.75
C PRO A 198 -13.07 -7.79 -0.50
N SER A 199 -13.40 -9.05 -0.79
CA SER A 199 -14.75 -9.58 -0.58
C SER A 199 -15.08 -9.88 0.88
N GLY A 200 -14.07 -10.22 1.70
CA GLY A 200 -14.21 -10.56 3.11
C GLY A 200 -13.99 -9.38 4.07
N CYS A 201 -14.01 -9.69 5.34
CA CYS A 201 -13.67 -8.78 6.44
C CYS A 201 -12.95 -9.54 7.56
N TYR A 202 -12.51 -8.83 8.60
CA TYR A 202 -11.76 -9.47 9.69
C TYR A 202 -12.59 -10.45 10.53
N ASP A 203 -13.92 -10.33 10.48
CA ASP A 203 -14.81 -11.26 11.18
C ASP A 203 -14.76 -12.69 10.61
N ASP A 204 -14.19 -12.87 9.41
CA ASP A 204 -13.91 -14.19 8.85
C ASP A 204 -12.98 -15.03 9.75
N ILE A 205 -12.09 -14.37 10.52
CA ILE A 205 -11.15 -15.04 11.42
C ILE A 205 -11.86 -15.86 12.50
N GLU A 206 -12.95 -15.32 13.05
CA GLU A 206 -13.68 -15.98 14.14
C GLU A 206 -14.55 -17.16 13.66
N ILE A 207 -14.79 -17.28 12.36
CA ILE A 207 -15.71 -18.29 11.80
C ILE A 207 -15.03 -19.29 10.86
N THR A 208 -13.81 -19.03 10.42
CA THR A 208 -13.06 -19.95 9.55
C THR A 208 -12.60 -21.20 10.30
N ASP A 209 -12.39 -22.29 9.57
CA ASP A 209 -11.84 -23.57 10.07
C ASP A 209 -10.38 -23.73 9.67
N SER A 210 -9.90 -22.94 8.70
CA SER A 210 -8.50 -22.96 8.30
C SER A 210 -7.99 -21.58 7.94
N VAL A 211 -6.80 -21.27 8.44
CA VAL A 211 -6.07 -20.04 8.09
C VAL A 211 -4.83 -20.45 7.32
N VAL A 212 -4.74 -20.04 6.07
CA VAL A 212 -3.55 -20.22 5.23
C VAL A 212 -2.85 -18.89 5.08
N THR A 213 -1.61 -18.77 5.52
CA THR A 213 -0.80 -17.54 5.38
C THR A 213 0.28 -17.73 4.32
N TRP A 214 0.34 -16.81 3.34
CA TRP A 214 1.26 -16.86 2.22
C TRP A 214 2.19 -15.65 2.19
N GLY A 215 3.49 -15.87 2.29
CA GLY A 215 4.46 -14.79 2.24
C GLY A 215 4.14 -13.67 3.21
N SER A 216 3.65 -14.04 4.40
CA SER A 216 3.15 -13.13 5.42
C SER A 216 3.64 -13.54 6.81
N ASN A 217 4.52 -12.75 7.41
CA ASN A 217 4.79 -12.85 8.84
C ASN A 217 3.69 -12.10 9.61
N MET A 218 2.47 -12.67 9.62
CA MET A 218 1.27 -12.03 10.17
C MET A 218 1.41 -11.72 11.66
N ALA A 219 2.10 -12.60 12.41
CA ALA A 219 2.37 -12.43 13.84
C ALA A 219 3.14 -11.13 14.17
N GLU A 220 4.01 -10.66 13.27
CA GLU A 220 4.77 -9.42 13.45
C GLU A 220 4.20 -8.22 12.67
N MET A 221 3.58 -8.48 11.51
CA MET A 221 3.16 -7.40 10.59
C MET A 221 1.72 -6.94 10.81
N HIS A 222 0.84 -7.85 11.31
CA HIS A 222 -0.54 -7.56 11.72
C HIS A 222 -0.85 -8.21 13.07
N PRO A 223 -0.11 -7.86 14.17
CA PRO A 223 -0.11 -8.62 15.42
C PRO A 223 -1.49 -8.74 16.05
N ILE A 224 -2.34 -7.73 15.92
CA ILE A 224 -3.69 -7.74 16.49
C ILE A 224 -4.62 -8.68 15.73
N LEU A 225 -4.50 -8.77 14.40
CA LEU A 225 -5.24 -9.78 13.65
C LEU A 225 -4.71 -11.18 13.97
N TRP A 226 -3.40 -11.31 14.14
CA TRP A 226 -2.79 -12.59 14.55
C TRP A 226 -3.24 -13.02 15.95
N SER A 227 -3.45 -12.10 16.89
CA SER A 227 -4.02 -12.44 18.19
C SER A 227 -5.44 -13.00 18.08
N ARG A 228 -6.26 -12.50 17.13
CA ARG A 228 -7.60 -13.05 16.85
C ARG A 228 -7.50 -14.46 16.22
N VAL A 229 -6.52 -14.70 15.32
CA VAL A 229 -6.23 -16.05 14.79
C VAL A 229 -5.78 -16.99 15.90
N THR A 230 -4.90 -16.52 16.78
CA THR A 230 -4.41 -17.29 17.93
C THR A 230 -5.56 -17.69 18.87
N ASP A 231 -6.42 -16.74 19.20
CA ASP A 231 -7.59 -16.97 20.04
C ASP A 231 -8.53 -18.01 19.40
N ARG A 232 -8.84 -17.85 18.11
CA ARG A 232 -9.63 -18.81 17.32
C ARG A 232 -9.02 -20.20 17.32
N LYS A 233 -7.69 -20.33 17.14
CA LYS A 233 -6.96 -21.61 17.16
C LYS A 233 -6.99 -22.25 18.54
N LEU A 234 -6.68 -21.50 19.59
CA LEU A 234 -6.61 -22.03 20.95
C LEU A 234 -7.96 -22.43 21.52
N THR A 235 -9.04 -21.76 21.13
CA THR A 235 -10.41 -22.12 21.54
C THR A 235 -10.97 -23.30 20.77
N ASN A 236 -10.40 -23.65 19.61
CA ASN A 236 -10.87 -24.76 18.77
C ASN A 236 -9.67 -25.54 18.15
N PRO A 237 -8.75 -26.10 18.94
CA PRO A 237 -7.46 -26.59 18.46
C PRO A 237 -7.56 -27.76 17.48
N GLU A 238 -8.56 -28.63 17.66
CA GLU A 238 -8.77 -29.78 16.78
C GLU A 238 -9.37 -29.39 15.43
N LYS A 239 -10.29 -28.42 15.43
CA LYS A 239 -11.01 -28.00 14.22
C LYS A 239 -10.19 -27.04 13.39
N VAL A 240 -9.63 -26.01 14.02
CA VAL A 240 -8.94 -24.92 13.32
C VAL A 240 -7.51 -25.33 12.95
N LYS A 241 -7.16 -25.25 11.68
CA LYS A 241 -5.83 -25.55 11.15
C LYS A 241 -5.16 -24.31 10.61
N ILE A 242 -3.86 -24.18 10.83
CA ILE A 242 -3.04 -23.08 10.33
C ILE A 242 -1.93 -23.65 9.47
N VAL A 243 -1.85 -23.19 8.21
CA VAL A 243 -0.75 -23.51 7.30
C VAL A 243 -0.01 -22.22 6.98
N ASN A 244 1.29 -22.20 7.24
CA ASN A 244 2.14 -21.05 6.94
C ASN A 244 3.09 -21.37 5.78
N LEU A 245 2.99 -20.62 4.68
CA LEU A 245 3.91 -20.69 3.56
C LEU A 245 4.81 -19.44 3.55
N SER A 246 6.10 -19.68 3.63
CA SER A 246 7.12 -18.63 3.68
C SER A 246 8.42 -19.13 3.04
N THR A 247 9.31 -18.19 2.73
CA THR A 247 10.68 -18.53 2.27
C THR A 247 11.66 -18.69 3.44
N TYR A 248 11.22 -18.44 4.66
CA TYR A 248 11.98 -18.65 5.90
C TYR A 248 11.04 -18.82 7.10
N THR A 249 11.46 -19.59 8.09
CA THR A 249 10.71 -19.78 9.35
C THR A 249 10.65 -18.47 10.13
N ASN A 250 9.46 -18.07 10.56
CA ASN A 250 9.20 -16.81 11.24
C ASN A 250 8.18 -16.96 12.40
N ARG A 251 7.79 -15.87 13.04
CA ARG A 251 6.86 -15.92 14.20
C ARG A 251 5.48 -16.48 13.87
N THR A 252 5.00 -16.36 12.65
CA THR A 252 3.74 -16.98 12.24
C THR A 252 3.86 -18.50 12.22
N SER A 253 5.04 -19.02 11.91
CA SER A 253 5.34 -20.46 11.94
C SER A 253 5.20 -21.08 13.33
N ASP A 254 5.42 -20.31 14.39
CA ASP A 254 5.41 -20.82 15.77
C ASP A 254 4.02 -21.36 16.19
N LEU A 255 2.92 -20.98 15.52
CA LEU A 255 1.56 -21.48 15.78
C LEU A 255 0.99 -22.33 14.62
N ALA A 256 1.72 -22.50 13.54
CA ALA A 256 1.25 -23.25 12.38
C ALA A 256 1.24 -24.76 12.65
N ASP A 257 0.17 -25.45 12.24
CA ASP A 257 0.11 -26.90 12.22
C ASP A 257 1.05 -27.47 11.16
N VAL A 258 1.17 -26.77 10.03
CA VAL A 258 2.10 -27.12 8.95
C VAL A 258 2.83 -25.85 8.45
N GLU A 259 4.15 -25.92 8.42
CA GLU A 259 5.00 -24.92 7.80
C GLU A 259 5.57 -25.45 6.48
N ILE A 260 5.45 -24.66 5.43
CA ILE A 260 6.01 -24.94 4.11
C ILE A 260 7.04 -23.87 3.77
N ILE A 261 8.32 -24.25 3.80
CA ILE A 261 9.41 -23.40 3.36
C ILE A 261 9.65 -23.63 1.88
N PHE A 262 9.31 -22.65 1.06
CA PHE A 262 9.40 -22.79 -0.38
C PHE A 262 10.47 -21.86 -1.00
N ARG A 263 11.00 -22.26 -2.15
CA ARG A 263 11.98 -21.49 -2.90
C ARG A 263 11.37 -20.16 -3.38
N PRO A 264 12.06 -19.03 -3.22
CA PRO A 264 11.55 -17.75 -3.71
C PRO A 264 11.09 -17.82 -5.17
N SER A 265 9.98 -17.16 -5.50
CA SER A 265 9.36 -17.08 -6.83
C SER A 265 8.54 -18.29 -7.30
N THR A 266 8.38 -19.34 -6.49
CA THR A 266 7.68 -20.55 -6.90
C THR A 266 6.21 -20.63 -6.48
N ASP A 267 5.65 -19.52 -5.99
CA ASP A 267 4.24 -19.40 -5.58
C ASP A 267 3.27 -19.91 -6.66
N LEU A 268 3.49 -19.50 -7.91
CA LEU A 268 2.64 -19.90 -9.05
C LEU A 268 2.64 -21.41 -9.29
N ALA A 269 3.78 -22.08 -9.09
CA ALA A 269 3.87 -23.52 -9.23
C ALA A 269 3.03 -24.23 -8.15
N ILE A 270 3.11 -23.77 -6.91
CA ILE A 270 2.35 -24.34 -5.79
C ILE A 270 0.84 -24.12 -5.98
N TRP A 271 0.40 -22.90 -6.40
CA TRP A 271 -1.01 -22.66 -6.68
C TRP A 271 -1.54 -23.52 -7.82
N ASN A 272 -0.76 -23.66 -8.90
CA ASN A 272 -1.13 -24.52 -10.03
C ASN A 272 -1.19 -26.01 -9.60
N TYR A 273 -0.33 -26.46 -8.68
CA TYR A 273 -0.43 -27.79 -8.11
C TYR A 273 -1.76 -27.99 -7.37
N ILE A 274 -2.14 -27.05 -6.49
CA ILE A 274 -3.42 -27.16 -5.77
C ILE A 274 -4.59 -27.22 -6.76
N ALA A 275 -4.59 -26.34 -7.77
CA ALA A 275 -5.63 -26.35 -8.79
C ALA A 275 -5.63 -27.65 -9.62
N ARG A 276 -4.45 -28.20 -9.94
CA ARG A 276 -4.32 -29.49 -10.61
C ARG A 276 -4.87 -30.63 -9.75
N GLU A 277 -4.56 -30.65 -8.47
CA GLU A 277 -5.07 -31.65 -7.54
C GLU A 277 -6.60 -31.65 -7.51
N ILE A 278 -7.21 -30.45 -7.42
CA ILE A 278 -8.66 -30.26 -7.51
C ILE A 278 -9.20 -30.79 -8.85
N VAL A 279 -8.63 -30.36 -9.97
CA VAL A 279 -9.20 -30.61 -11.31
C VAL A 279 -9.00 -32.03 -11.80
N TYR A 280 -7.86 -32.67 -11.48
CA TYR A 280 -7.52 -34.01 -11.99
C TYR A 280 -7.82 -35.12 -11.01
N ASN A 281 -7.54 -34.91 -9.70
CA ASN A 281 -7.59 -35.96 -8.73
C ASN A 281 -8.84 -35.88 -7.83
N HIS A 282 -9.43 -34.67 -7.68
CA HIS A 282 -10.61 -34.43 -6.86
C HIS A 282 -11.68 -33.58 -7.59
N PRO A 283 -12.09 -33.96 -8.82
CA PRO A 283 -13.06 -33.18 -9.60
C PRO A 283 -14.43 -33.05 -8.92
N GLU A 284 -14.77 -33.92 -7.98
CA GLU A 284 -15.96 -33.86 -7.15
C GLU A 284 -15.97 -32.71 -6.15
N SER A 285 -14.80 -32.10 -5.89
CA SER A 285 -14.67 -30.92 -5.02
C SER A 285 -14.96 -29.61 -5.75
N ILE A 286 -15.04 -29.62 -7.10
CA ILE A 286 -15.35 -28.44 -7.90
C ILE A 286 -16.81 -28.04 -7.67
N ASP A 287 -17.04 -26.77 -7.33
CA ASP A 287 -18.38 -26.19 -7.22
C ASP A 287 -18.88 -25.76 -8.62
N TRP A 288 -19.39 -26.73 -9.41
CA TRP A 288 -19.86 -26.48 -10.76
C TRP A 288 -21.05 -25.52 -10.81
N ASP A 289 -21.91 -25.51 -9.80
CA ASP A 289 -23.03 -24.55 -9.74
C ASP A 289 -22.52 -23.14 -9.63
N PHE A 290 -21.52 -22.91 -8.77
CA PHE A 290 -20.84 -21.62 -8.63
C PHE A 290 -20.09 -21.23 -9.91
N ILE A 291 -19.30 -22.17 -10.47
CA ILE A 291 -18.51 -21.95 -11.70
C ILE A 291 -19.41 -21.53 -12.85
N ASN A 292 -20.43 -22.30 -13.15
CA ASN A 292 -21.30 -22.06 -14.31
C ASN A 292 -22.04 -20.73 -14.22
N LYS A 293 -22.46 -20.32 -13.01
CA LYS A 293 -23.19 -19.08 -12.81
C LYS A 293 -22.32 -17.85 -12.78
N TYR A 294 -21.14 -17.91 -12.12
CA TYR A 294 -20.40 -16.72 -11.72
C TYR A 294 -18.99 -16.60 -12.29
N ILE A 295 -18.49 -17.61 -13.00
CA ILE A 295 -17.10 -17.67 -13.43
C ILE A 295 -16.97 -17.76 -14.94
N VAL A 296 -15.87 -17.21 -15.46
CA VAL A 296 -15.31 -17.50 -16.79
C VAL A 296 -13.81 -17.79 -16.63
N PHE A 297 -13.28 -18.68 -17.46
CA PHE A 297 -11.85 -18.99 -17.46
C PHE A 297 -11.10 -18.06 -18.42
N ALA A 298 -9.91 -17.67 -18.04
CA ALA A 298 -9.09 -16.74 -18.80
C ALA A 298 -7.61 -17.13 -18.75
N THR A 299 -6.85 -16.64 -19.70
CA THR A 299 -5.39 -16.68 -19.72
C THR A 299 -4.84 -15.45 -20.44
N GLY A 300 -3.51 -15.30 -20.48
CA GLY A 300 -2.87 -14.17 -21.14
C GLY A 300 -1.45 -14.51 -21.61
N PRO A 301 -0.66 -13.52 -22.03
CA PRO A 301 0.72 -13.74 -22.44
C PRO A 301 1.54 -14.38 -21.33
N ALA A 302 2.33 -15.39 -21.63
CA ALA A 302 3.22 -16.04 -20.65
C ALA A 302 4.46 -15.18 -20.36
N ASP A 303 5.12 -14.68 -21.40
CA ASP A 303 6.24 -13.77 -21.24
C ASP A 303 5.77 -12.31 -21.30
N ILE A 304 5.87 -11.63 -20.15
CA ILE A 304 5.51 -10.22 -19.99
C ILE A 304 6.70 -9.35 -19.56
N GLY A 305 7.92 -9.92 -19.56
CA GLY A 305 9.12 -9.24 -19.05
C GLY A 305 9.13 -9.09 -17.53
N TYR A 306 10.03 -8.23 -17.02
CA TYR A 306 10.25 -8.00 -15.60
C TYR A 306 10.19 -6.51 -15.20
N GLY A 307 9.69 -5.64 -16.08
CA GLY A 307 9.54 -4.21 -15.80
C GLY A 307 10.85 -3.46 -15.56
N MET A 308 11.96 -4.05 -15.93
CA MET A 308 13.28 -3.43 -15.85
C MET A 308 13.49 -2.47 -17.02
N ARG A 309 14.42 -1.54 -16.85
CA ARG A 309 14.81 -0.59 -17.87
C ARG A 309 15.68 -1.28 -18.93
N GLU A 310 15.37 -1.06 -20.21
CA GLU A 310 16.20 -1.57 -21.33
C GLU A 310 17.40 -0.67 -21.64
N ASP A 311 17.60 0.40 -20.88
CA ASP A 311 18.58 1.42 -21.19
C ASP A 311 20.00 0.90 -20.97
N THR A 312 20.69 0.72 -22.09
CA THR A 312 22.10 0.30 -22.19
C THR A 312 23.08 1.40 -21.75
N ASN A 313 22.62 2.64 -21.57
CA ASN A 313 23.48 3.76 -21.17
C ASN A 313 23.81 3.77 -19.68
N HIS A 314 23.15 2.91 -18.88
CA HIS A 314 23.45 2.80 -17.48
C HIS A 314 24.72 1.93 -17.28
N PRO A 315 25.82 2.48 -16.73
CA PRO A 315 27.12 1.77 -16.69
C PRO A 315 27.12 0.49 -15.83
N LYS A 316 26.07 0.26 -15.02
CA LYS A 316 25.90 -0.92 -14.18
C LYS A 316 24.88 -1.93 -14.71
N TYR A 317 24.15 -1.59 -15.77
CA TYR A 317 23.19 -2.45 -16.43
C TYR A 317 23.73 -2.82 -17.83
N LYS A 318 24.72 -3.70 -17.84
CA LYS A 318 25.07 -4.31 -19.11
C LYS A 318 23.92 -5.20 -19.55
N GLU A 319 23.58 -5.11 -20.80
CA GLU A 319 22.52 -5.91 -21.45
C GLU A 319 22.68 -7.42 -21.18
N SER A 320 23.91 -7.88 -20.89
CA SER A 320 24.24 -9.25 -20.51
C SER A 320 23.78 -9.67 -19.10
N GLU A 321 23.49 -8.74 -18.20
CA GLU A 321 23.28 -9.03 -16.78
C GLU A 321 21.80 -9.04 -16.36
N LEU A 322 20.90 -8.54 -17.22
CA LEU A 322 19.48 -8.47 -16.93
C LEU A 322 18.69 -9.17 -18.03
N PRO A 323 17.88 -10.18 -17.71
CA PRO A 323 17.00 -10.80 -18.68
C PRO A 323 15.99 -9.75 -19.16
N THR A 324 16.14 -9.26 -20.36
CA THR A 324 15.08 -8.53 -21.07
C THR A 324 14.06 -9.51 -21.61
N ALA A 325 12.82 -9.05 -21.88
CA ALA A 325 11.82 -9.87 -22.55
C ALA A 325 12.36 -10.50 -23.86
N LYS A 326 13.24 -9.79 -24.57
CA LYS A 326 13.91 -10.26 -25.78
C LYS A 326 14.91 -11.39 -25.49
N LYS A 327 15.73 -11.27 -24.47
CA LYS A 327 16.71 -12.31 -24.07
C LYS A 327 16.05 -13.53 -23.48
N GLN A 328 14.92 -13.36 -22.78
CA GLN A 328 14.13 -14.51 -22.34
C GLN A 328 13.48 -15.27 -23.50
N ALA A 329 13.04 -14.58 -24.54
CA ALA A 329 12.55 -15.23 -25.74
C ALA A 329 13.64 -16.00 -26.51
N GLU A 330 14.91 -15.63 -26.31
CA GLU A 330 16.08 -16.26 -26.90
C GLU A 330 16.71 -17.34 -26.00
N LYS A 331 16.36 -17.37 -24.69
CA LYS A 331 16.80 -18.41 -23.75
C LYS A 331 16.12 -19.73 -24.13
N GLU A 332 16.87 -20.83 -24.08
CA GLU A 332 16.24 -22.15 -24.11
C GLU A 332 15.19 -22.24 -23.01
N LEU A 333 13.95 -22.40 -23.42
CA LEU A 333 12.84 -22.59 -22.49
C LEU A 333 13.02 -23.91 -21.76
N THR A 334 12.82 -23.93 -20.48
CA THR A 334 12.71 -25.18 -19.74
C THR A 334 11.63 -26.04 -20.37
N LYS A 335 11.72 -27.35 -20.22
CA LYS A 335 10.71 -28.27 -20.73
C LYS A 335 9.28 -27.88 -20.32
N PHE A 336 9.17 -27.31 -19.14
CA PHE A 336 7.93 -26.80 -18.59
C PHE A 336 7.42 -25.53 -19.29
N GLU A 337 8.27 -24.54 -19.50
CA GLU A 337 7.92 -23.32 -20.23
C GLU A 337 7.49 -23.64 -21.67
N GLN A 338 8.17 -24.58 -22.30
CA GLN A 338 7.81 -25.09 -23.64
C GLN A 338 6.42 -25.72 -23.66
N VAL A 339 6.10 -26.57 -22.67
CA VAL A 339 4.79 -27.23 -22.56
C VAL A 339 3.70 -26.18 -22.27
N SER A 340 3.91 -25.29 -21.33
CA SER A 340 2.95 -24.22 -20.99
C SER A 340 2.66 -23.32 -22.18
N LEU A 341 3.67 -22.94 -22.95
CA LEU A 341 3.50 -22.14 -24.15
C LEU A 341 2.72 -22.89 -25.24
N LYS A 342 2.96 -24.18 -25.40
CA LYS A 342 2.23 -25.03 -26.34
C LYS A 342 0.73 -25.09 -25.99
N TYR A 343 0.38 -25.28 -24.73
CA TYR A 343 -1.02 -25.31 -24.29
C TYR A 343 -1.71 -23.94 -24.38
N LEU A 344 -0.98 -22.86 -24.29
CA LEU A 344 -1.51 -21.52 -24.51
C LEU A 344 -1.71 -21.18 -26.02
N GLY A 345 -1.54 -22.16 -26.92
CA GLY A 345 -1.65 -21.98 -28.35
C GLY A 345 -0.49 -21.21 -28.97
N TYR A 346 0.64 -21.21 -28.29
CA TYR A 346 1.90 -20.72 -28.82
C TYR A 346 2.69 -21.90 -29.39
N ASP A 347 2.60 -22.12 -30.68
CA ASP A 347 3.63 -22.89 -31.34
C ASP A 347 4.91 -22.03 -31.52
N GLU A 348 6.04 -22.65 -31.78
CA GLU A 348 7.31 -21.94 -31.92
C GLU A 348 7.30 -20.89 -33.03
N LYS A 349 6.57 -21.11 -34.12
CA LYS A 349 6.42 -20.17 -35.23
C LYS A 349 5.55 -18.95 -34.87
N ASN A 350 4.51 -19.13 -34.06
CA ASN A 350 3.58 -18.09 -33.65
C ASN A 350 3.98 -17.37 -32.37
N LYS A 351 4.95 -17.88 -31.60
CA LYS A 351 5.44 -17.38 -30.35
C LYS A 351 5.84 -15.89 -30.43
N LEU A 352 6.69 -15.54 -31.35
CA LEU A 352 7.13 -14.17 -31.60
C LEU A 352 6.02 -13.26 -32.17
N MET A 353 5.12 -13.81 -33.01
CA MET A 353 4.01 -13.00 -33.53
C MET A 353 2.95 -12.68 -32.51
N LYS A 354 2.56 -13.61 -31.64
CA LYS A 354 1.60 -13.33 -30.55
C LYS A 354 2.20 -12.42 -29.47
N MET A 355 3.46 -12.54 -29.15
CA MET A 355 4.17 -11.62 -28.24
C MET A 355 4.28 -10.21 -28.84
N LYS A 356 4.58 -10.06 -30.12
CA LYS A 356 4.57 -8.75 -30.81
C LYS A 356 3.19 -8.09 -30.83
N ASN A 357 2.13 -8.87 -30.90
CA ASN A 357 0.74 -8.38 -30.91
C ASN A 357 0.18 -8.13 -29.49
N SER A 358 0.73 -8.74 -28.46
CA SER A 358 0.36 -8.46 -27.06
C SER A 358 1.16 -7.28 -26.49
N LYS A 359 0.97 -6.09 -27.06
CA LYS A 359 1.64 -4.85 -26.63
C LYS A 359 1.37 -4.45 -25.17
N LYS A 360 0.60 -5.23 -24.39
CA LYS A 360 0.24 -4.92 -23.02
C LYS A 360 0.37 -6.17 -22.14
N ALA A 361 1.21 -6.11 -21.12
CA ALA A 361 1.40 -7.18 -20.14
C ALA A 361 0.10 -7.63 -19.43
N GLY A 362 -0.88 -6.73 -19.28
CA GLY A 362 -2.20 -7.02 -18.72
C GLY A 362 -3.23 -7.58 -19.72
N ALA A 363 -2.85 -7.84 -20.98
CA ALA A 363 -3.75 -8.45 -21.96
C ALA A 363 -4.17 -9.85 -21.51
N HIS A 364 -5.42 -10.20 -21.74
CA HIS A 364 -5.95 -11.53 -21.46
C HIS A 364 -7.14 -11.83 -22.37
N TRP A 365 -7.47 -13.11 -22.52
CA TRP A 365 -8.58 -13.62 -23.29
C TRP A 365 -9.28 -14.76 -22.57
N ILE A 366 -10.52 -15.01 -22.95
CA ILE A 366 -11.35 -16.07 -22.40
C ILE A 366 -10.98 -17.41 -23.06
N ILE A 367 -10.91 -18.45 -22.25
CA ILE A 367 -10.64 -19.84 -22.65
C ILE A 367 -11.74 -20.76 -22.11
N GLY A 368 -11.82 -21.98 -22.64
CA GLY A 368 -12.65 -23.05 -22.10
C GLY A 368 -12.03 -23.74 -20.88
N PHE A 369 -12.85 -24.51 -20.15
CA PHE A 369 -12.38 -25.30 -19.01
C PHE A 369 -11.33 -26.33 -19.41
N GLU A 370 -11.48 -26.99 -20.56
CA GLU A 370 -10.52 -27.99 -21.05
C GLU A 370 -9.15 -27.37 -21.36
N GLU A 371 -9.12 -26.14 -21.89
CA GLU A 371 -7.86 -25.42 -22.10
C GLU A 371 -7.21 -25.02 -20.76
N PHE A 372 -8.02 -24.58 -19.79
CA PHE A 372 -7.57 -24.31 -18.43
C PHE A 372 -6.97 -25.57 -17.79
N LYS A 373 -7.69 -26.70 -17.88
CA LYS A 373 -7.26 -28.01 -17.37
C LYS A 373 -5.91 -28.44 -17.99
N LYS A 374 -5.78 -28.34 -19.31
CA LYS A 374 -4.52 -28.62 -20.02
C LYS A 374 -3.36 -27.77 -19.52
N GLY A 375 -3.60 -26.50 -19.20
CA GLY A 375 -2.58 -25.61 -18.63
C GLY A 375 -2.03 -26.13 -17.30
N LEU A 376 -2.81 -26.88 -16.54
CA LEU A 376 -2.41 -27.44 -15.23
C LEU A 376 -1.69 -28.79 -15.34
N ASP A 377 -1.68 -29.47 -16.47
CA ASP A 377 -1.24 -30.85 -16.65
C ASP A 377 0.17 -31.13 -16.09
N THR A 378 1.10 -30.21 -16.31
CA THR A 378 2.50 -30.38 -15.89
C THR A 378 2.75 -30.13 -14.39
N TYR A 379 1.81 -29.55 -13.65
CA TYR A 379 2.00 -29.20 -12.24
C TYR A 379 1.74 -30.39 -11.31
N THR A 380 2.35 -31.51 -11.58
CA THR A 380 2.29 -32.71 -10.72
C THR A 380 2.94 -32.45 -9.36
N LEU A 381 2.57 -33.21 -8.35
CA LEU A 381 3.19 -33.13 -7.02
C LEU A 381 4.71 -33.27 -7.09
N ASP A 382 5.20 -34.20 -7.90
CA ASP A 382 6.63 -34.46 -8.04
C ASP A 382 7.35 -33.25 -8.65
N TYR A 383 6.85 -32.75 -9.75
CA TYR A 383 7.43 -31.59 -10.42
C TYR A 383 7.41 -30.34 -9.49
N VAL A 384 6.27 -30.05 -8.87
CA VAL A 384 6.15 -28.86 -8.03
C VAL A 384 7.00 -28.99 -6.76
N ALA A 385 7.09 -30.17 -6.17
CA ALA A 385 7.96 -30.40 -5.01
C ALA A 385 9.44 -30.18 -5.37
N GLU A 386 9.87 -30.66 -6.54
CA GLU A 386 11.25 -30.48 -7.02
C GLU A 386 11.60 -28.99 -7.22
N VAL A 387 10.73 -28.24 -7.91
CA VAL A 387 11.02 -26.82 -8.25
C VAL A 387 10.80 -25.87 -7.07
N SER A 388 9.95 -26.22 -6.11
CA SER A 388 9.53 -25.28 -5.06
C SER A 388 10.11 -25.55 -3.68
N LYS A 389 10.75 -26.70 -3.42
CA LYS A 389 11.35 -27.01 -2.11
C LYS A 389 12.42 -25.97 -1.75
N GLY A 390 12.20 -25.23 -0.64
CA GLY A 390 13.08 -24.12 -0.24
C GLY A 390 14.13 -24.49 0.81
N ASP A 391 13.90 -25.54 1.62
CA ASP A 391 14.88 -26.00 2.58
C ASP A 391 15.66 -27.21 2.02
N PRO A 392 16.95 -27.06 1.73
CA PRO A 392 17.78 -28.18 1.24
C PRO A 392 17.83 -29.38 2.20
N ASN A 393 17.68 -29.14 3.50
CA ASN A 393 17.77 -30.19 4.52
C ASN A 393 16.46 -30.93 4.73
N GLU A 394 15.34 -30.47 4.20
CA GLU A 394 14.09 -31.21 4.20
C GLU A 394 14.09 -32.29 3.13
N SER A 395 13.62 -33.50 3.44
CA SER A 395 13.45 -34.55 2.44
C SER A 395 12.31 -34.18 1.46
N ILE A 396 12.44 -34.59 0.21
CA ILE A 396 11.43 -34.35 -0.83
C ILE A 396 10.07 -34.97 -0.44
N GLU A 397 10.10 -36.15 0.19
CA GLU A 397 8.89 -36.82 0.61
C GLU A 397 8.18 -36.10 1.78
N SER A 398 8.93 -35.54 2.72
CA SER A 398 8.36 -34.64 3.74
C SER A 398 7.67 -33.44 3.11
N TYR A 399 8.35 -32.81 2.17
CA TYR A 399 7.83 -31.62 1.49
C TYR A 399 6.57 -31.92 0.66
N LYS A 400 6.55 -33.05 -0.07
CA LYS A 400 5.36 -33.54 -0.79
C LYS A 400 4.16 -33.74 0.13
N LYS A 401 4.37 -34.36 1.32
CA LYS A 401 3.31 -34.54 2.32
C LYS A 401 2.69 -33.21 2.75
N LYS A 402 3.53 -32.18 2.94
CA LYS A 402 3.06 -30.82 3.29
C LYS A 402 2.27 -30.17 2.16
N LEU A 403 2.72 -30.29 0.90
CA LEU A 403 2.00 -29.80 -0.26
C LEU A 403 0.64 -30.47 -0.42
N LYS A 404 0.59 -31.79 -0.23
CA LYS A 404 -0.66 -32.55 -0.25
C LYS A 404 -1.61 -32.08 0.85
N TYR A 405 -1.13 -31.96 2.08
CA TYR A 405 -1.93 -31.42 3.18
C TYR A 405 -2.49 -30.03 2.88
N LEU A 406 -1.71 -29.16 2.25
CA LEU A 406 -2.16 -27.85 1.82
C LEU A 406 -3.31 -27.95 0.81
N ALA A 407 -3.22 -28.85 -0.17
CA ALA A 407 -4.29 -29.06 -1.15
C ALA A 407 -5.56 -29.62 -0.47
N ASP A 408 -5.41 -30.58 0.44
CA ASP A 408 -6.51 -31.20 1.19
C ASP A 408 -7.33 -30.17 1.98
N ILE A 409 -6.70 -29.13 2.55
CA ILE A 409 -7.37 -28.01 3.24
C ILE A 409 -8.40 -27.30 2.33
N TYR A 410 -8.07 -27.09 1.06
CA TYR A 410 -9.00 -26.47 0.10
C TYR A 410 -10.06 -27.45 -0.41
N ILE A 411 -9.67 -28.70 -0.62
CA ILE A 411 -10.50 -29.75 -1.22
C ILE A 411 -11.59 -30.21 -0.24
N GLU A 412 -11.28 -30.28 1.06
CA GLU A 412 -12.21 -30.79 2.08
C GLU A 412 -13.56 -30.04 2.04
N LYS A 413 -14.61 -30.80 1.72
CA LYS A 413 -15.97 -30.26 1.61
C LYS A 413 -16.49 -29.78 2.95
N GLY A 414 -17.07 -28.59 2.98
CA GLY A 414 -17.64 -28.00 4.20
C GLY A 414 -16.62 -27.33 5.12
N ARG A 415 -15.30 -27.53 4.92
CA ARG A 415 -14.26 -26.80 5.64
C ARG A 415 -14.18 -25.37 5.13
N LYS A 416 -14.25 -24.41 6.03
CA LYS A 416 -14.05 -22.99 5.70
C LYS A 416 -12.57 -22.66 5.67
N VAL A 417 -12.15 -21.90 4.66
CA VAL A 417 -10.75 -21.54 4.46
C VAL A 417 -10.58 -20.06 4.13
N VAL A 418 -9.78 -19.37 4.93
CA VAL A 418 -9.32 -18.02 4.62
C VAL A 418 -7.82 -18.04 4.29
N SER A 419 -7.48 -17.50 3.12
CA SER A 419 -6.08 -17.32 2.71
C SER A 419 -5.67 -15.86 2.89
N PHE A 420 -4.71 -15.60 3.78
CA PHE A 420 -4.14 -14.28 4.00
C PHE A 420 -2.76 -14.14 3.38
N TRP A 421 -2.52 -13.03 2.71
CA TRP A 421 -1.18 -12.72 2.22
C TRP A 421 -0.80 -11.25 2.43
N THR A 422 0.49 -10.98 2.34
CA THR A 422 1.05 -9.65 2.38
C THR A 422 2.08 -9.44 1.25
N MET A 423 3.23 -8.90 1.58
CA MET A 423 4.22 -8.48 0.60
C MET A 423 4.98 -9.63 -0.06
N GLY A 424 4.96 -10.84 0.48
CA GLY A 424 5.53 -12.01 -0.20
C GLY A 424 4.88 -12.29 -1.55
N PHE A 425 3.55 -12.15 -1.63
CA PHE A 425 2.81 -12.20 -2.90
C PHE A 425 2.99 -10.94 -3.72
N ASN A 426 2.75 -9.79 -3.07
CA ASN A 426 2.59 -8.54 -3.78
C ASN A 426 3.91 -8.04 -4.37
N GLN A 427 5.01 -8.13 -3.61
CA GLN A 427 6.35 -7.72 -4.05
C GLN A 427 7.04 -8.84 -4.84
N HIS A 428 6.49 -9.12 -6.02
CA HIS A 428 6.88 -10.21 -6.90
C HIS A 428 6.77 -9.75 -8.36
N THR A 429 7.71 -10.11 -9.22
CA THR A 429 7.66 -9.76 -10.66
C THR A 429 6.46 -10.36 -11.39
N ARG A 430 5.79 -11.33 -10.78
CA ARG A 430 4.51 -11.90 -11.20
C ARG A 430 3.41 -11.69 -10.15
N GLY A 431 3.53 -10.65 -9.31
CA GLY A 431 2.64 -10.44 -8.17
C GLY A 431 1.15 -10.37 -8.55
N THR A 432 0.80 -9.76 -9.69
CA THR A 432 -0.59 -9.78 -10.18
C THR A 432 -1.08 -11.20 -10.42
N TRP A 433 -0.28 -12.04 -11.08
CA TRP A 433 -0.63 -13.43 -11.35
C TRP A 433 -0.76 -14.27 -10.08
N VAL A 434 0.15 -14.07 -9.11
CA VAL A 434 0.06 -14.79 -7.82
C VAL A 434 -1.24 -14.45 -7.09
N ASN A 435 -1.66 -13.18 -7.13
CA ASN A 435 -2.95 -12.78 -6.58
C ASN A 435 -4.12 -13.43 -7.34
N GLU A 436 -4.12 -13.43 -8.67
CA GLU A 436 -5.13 -14.10 -9.50
C GLU A 436 -5.25 -15.60 -9.18
N GLN A 437 -4.14 -16.27 -8.95
CA GLN A 437 -4.10 -17.70 -8.64
C GLN A 437 -4.67 -18.02 -7.26
N SER A 438 -4.52 -17.13 -6.28
CA SER A 438 -5.15 -17.32 -4.98
C SER A 438 -6.68 -17.35 -5.10
N TYR A 439 -7.25 -16.47 -5.91
CA TYR A 439 -8.69 -16.48 -6.18
C TYR A 439 -9.13 -17.70 -6.99
N MET A 440 -8.31 -18.17 -7.94
CA MET A 440 -8.55 -19.35 -8.75
C MET A 440 -8.89 -20.56 -7.88
N VAL A 441 -8.08 -20.88 -6.89
CA VAL A 441 -8.30 -22.03 -6.01
C VAL A 441 -9.59 -21.88 -5.21
N HIS A 442 -9.81 -20.70 -4.61
CA HIS A 442 -11.05 -20.43 -3.86
C HIS A 442 -12.30 -20.51 -4.73
N PHE A 443 -12.25 -20.04 -5.97
CA PHE A 443 -13.36 -20.13 -6.91
C PHE A 443 -13.66 -21.56 -7.35
N LEU A 444 -12.63 -22.36 -7.63
CA LEU A 444 -12.82 -23.75 -8.06
C LEU A 444 -13.66 -24.55 -7.04
N VAL A 445 -13.45 -24.32 -5.78
CA VAL A 445 -14.16 -25.01 -4.69
C VAL A 445 -15.31 -24.21 -4.06
N GLY A 446 -15.72 -23.10 -4.68
CA GLY A 446 -16.82 -22.26 -4.23
C GLY A 446 -16.63 -21.58 -2.87
N LYS A 447 -15.38 -21.39 -2.41
CA LYS A 447 -15.01 -20.84 -1.10
C LYS A 447 -14.55 -19.37 -1.20
N GLN A 448 -15.39 -18.50 -1.80
CA GLN A 448 -15.09 -17.09 -1.96
C GLN A 448 -16.34 -16.23 -1.72
N ALA A 449 -16.17 -15.05 -1.13
CA ALA A 449 -17.23 -14.10 -0.81
C ALA A 449 -18.33 -14.66 0.13
N LYS A 450 -17.97 -15.63 0.93
CA LYS A 450 -18.81 -16.25 1.97
C LYS A 450 -18.21 -16.00 3.36
N PRO A 451 -19.05 -15.89 4.42
CA PRO A 451 -18.52 -15.74 5.77
C PRO A 451 -17.58 -16.87 6.19
N GLY A 452 -16.33 -16.52 6.52
CA GLY A 452 -15.27 -17.45 6.89
C GLY A 452 -14.53 -18.11 5.74
N ASP A 453 -14.83 -17.73 4.48
CA ASP A 453 -14.21 -18.27 3.27
C ASP A 453 -13.72 -17.15 2.35
N GLY A 454 -12.51 -17.29 1.86
CA GLY A 454 -12.00 -16.44 0.78
C GLY A 454 -10.54 -16.07 0.89
N ALA A 455 -10.07 -15.53 -0.21
CA ALA A 455 -8.73 -14.99 -0.35
C ALA A 455 -8.72 -13.51 0.06
N PHE A 456 -7.82 -13.12 0.96
CA PHE A 456 -7.80 -11.80 1.59
C PHE A 456 -6.40 -11.17 1.60
N SER A 457 -6.24 -10.06 0.91
CA SER A 457 -5.00 -9.27 0.91
C SER A 457 -4.93 -8.38 2.16
N LEU A 458 -3.96 -8.65 3.04
CA LEU A 458 -3.71 -7.82 4.22
C LEU A 458 -2.87 -6.59 3.83
N THR A 459 -3.53 -5.47 3.64
CA THR A 459 -2.87 -4.20 3.32
C THR A 459 -1.92 -3.79 4.45
N GLY A 460 -0.68 -3.45 4.08
CA GLY A 460 0.37 -3.12 5.05
C GLY A 460 0.24 -1.73 5.65
N GLN A 461 -0.11 -0.71 4.85
CA GLN A 461 -0.14 0.69 5.27
C GLN A 461 -1.51 1.08 5.84
N PRO A 462 -1.58 2.04 6.79
CA PRO A 462 -2.79 2.29 7.58
C PRO A 462 -3.95 2.84 6.77
N SER A 463 -3.69 3.55 5.68
CA SER A 463 -4.72 4.18 4.83
C SER A 463 -4.56 3.87 3.34
N ALA A 464 -3.79 2.85 2.95
CA ALA A 464 -3.62 2.56 1.53
C ALA A 464 -4.93 2.15 0.85
N CYS A 465 -5.85 1.52 1.57
CA CYS A 465 -7.20 1.28 1.05
C CYS A 465 -7.98 2.58 0.88
N GLY A 466 -7.99 3.47 1.87
CA GLY A 466 -8.69 4.76 1.79
C GLY A 466 -8.08 5.74 0.78
N THR A 467 -6.76 5.69 0.55
CA THR A 467 -6.08 6.69 -0.30
C THR A 467 -5.67 6.15 -1.66
N ALA A 468 -4.74 5.20 -1.74
CA ALA A 468 -4.27 4.70 -3.02
C ALA A 468 -5.38 3.99 -3.82
N ARG A 469 -6.24 3.24 -3.12
CA ARG A 469 -7.37 2.52 -3.70
C ARG A 469 -8.57 3.43 -3.93
N GLU A 470 -9.21 3.94 -2.87
CA GLU A 470 -10.49 4.64 -2.96
C GLU A 470 -10.36 6.08 -3.47
N VAL A 471 -9.45 6.88 -2.94
CA VAL A 471 -9.18 8.24 -3.45
C VAL A 471 -8.51 8.20 -4.82
N GLY A 472 -7.86 7.10 -5.17
CA GLY A 472 -7.23 6.93 -6.48
C GLY A 472 -5.96 7.76 -6.66
N THR A 473 -5.07 7.77 -5.67
CA THR A 473 -3.79 8.51 -5.76
C THR A 473 -2.76 7.86 -6.70
N PHE A 474 -3.06 6.73 -7.32
CA PHE A 474 -2.23 6.17 -8.40
C PHE A 474 -2.27 7.04 -9.66
N SER A 475 -1.17 7.08 -10.41
CA SER A 475 -1.00 7.89 -11.61
C SER A 475 -2.06 7.68 -12.70
N HIS A 476 -2.68 6.53 -12.75
CA HIS A 476 -3.70 6.16 -13.73
C HIS A 476 -5.15 6.25 -13.19
N ARG A 477 -5.34 6.56 -11.90
CA ARG A 477 -6.64 6.49 -11.23
C ARG A 477 -7.25 7.86 -10.95
N LEU A 478 -8.56 7.85 -10.75
CA LEU A 478 -9.42 8.87 -10.21
C LEU A 478 -10.19 8.26 -9.02
N PRO A 479 -10.89 9.03 -8.19
CA PRO A 479 -11.62 8.48 -7.05
C PRO A 479 -12.65 7.40 -7.44
N ALA A 480 -12.98 6.53 -6.48
CA ALA A 480 -13.97 5.45 -6.60
C ALA A 480 -13.74 4.54 -7.82
N ASP A 481 -12.54 3.99 -7.95
CA ASP A 481 -12.13 3.05 -8.99
C ASP A 481 -12.12 3.59 -10.43
N MET A 482 -12.33 4.89 -10.61
CA MET A 482 -12.27 5.52 -11.93
C MET A 482 -10.83 5.61 -12.45
N VAL A 483 -10.69 5.80 -13.77
CA VAL A 483 -9.39 5.88 -14.45
C VAL A 483 -9.31 7.06 -15.40
N VAL A 484 -8.13 7.69 -15.48
CA VAL A 484 -7.92 8.88 -16.30
C VAL A 484 -8.07 8.62 -17.80
N LYS A 485 -7.86 7.40 -18.28
CA LYS A 485 -8.03 7.05 -19.70
C LYS A 485 -9.48 7.05 -20.18
N ASN A 486 -10.43 6.85 -19.27
CA ASN A 486 -11.85 6.79 -19.62
C ASN A 486 -12.43 8.22 -19.68
N PRO A 487 -12.95 8.68 -20.82
CA PRO A 487 -13.47 10.03 -20.99
C PRO A 487 -14.66 10.31 -20.07
N GLU A 488 -15.55 9.34 -19.83
CA GLU A 488 -16.71 9.53 -18.96
C GLU A 488 -16.30 9.65 -17.48
N HIS A 489 -15.24 8.91 -17.09
CA HIS A 489 -14.68 9.03 -15.73
C HIS A 489 -14.07 10.41 -15.50
N ARG A 490 -13.37 10.96 -16.52
CA ARG A 490 -12.86 12.33 -16.43
C ARG A 490 -13.99 13.35 -16.37
N LYS A 491 -14.97 13.23 -17.26
CA LYS A 491 -16.15 14.12 -17.26
C LYS A 491 -16.87 14.13 -15.91
N HIS A 492 -17.07 12.95 -15.31
CA HIS A 492 -17.69 12.82 -13.99
C HIS A 492 -16.83 13.48 -12.90
N SER A 493 -15.51 13.27 -12.94
CA SER A 493 -14.59 13.86 -11.98
C SER A 493 -14.50 15.38 -12.12
N GLU A 494 -14.44 15.89 -13.35
CA GLU A 494 -14.44 17.32 -13.65
C GLU A 494 -15.71 18.01 -13.17
N HIS A 495 -16.86 17.33 -13.31
CA HIS A 495 -18.14 17.83 -12.78
C HIS A 495 -18.14 17.94 -11.26
N ILE A 496 -17.70 16.89 -10.53
CA ILE A 496 -17.61 16.92 -9.06
C ILE A 496 -16.61 17.97 -8.60
N TRP A 497 -15.43 18.02 -9.21
CA TRP A 497 -14.38 18.97 -8.87
C TRP A 497 -14.67 20.40 -9.31
N LYS A 498 -15.78 20.60 -10.05
CA LYS A 498 -16.19 21.92 -10.59
C LYS A 498 -15.10 22.59 -11.43
N VAL A 499 -14.47 21.82 -12.28
CA VAL A 499 -13.49 22.28 -13.24
C VAL A 499 -14.00 22.07 -14.67
N PRO A 500 -13.52 22.84 -15.67
CA PRO A 500 -13.95 22.71 -17.05
C PRO A 500 -13.71 21.32 -17.61
N GLN A 501 -14.56 20.87 -18.54
CA GLN A 501 -14.33 19.64 -19.29
C GLN A 501 -13.03 19.71 -20.10
N GLY A 502 -12.25 18.64 -20.06
CA GLY A 502 -10.94 18.57 -20.71
C GLY A 502 -9.79 19.07 -19.83
N THR A 503 -10.04 19.42 -18.57
CA THR A 503 -9.00 19.82 -17.62
C THR A 503 -8.11 18.62 -17.26
N ILE A 504 -8.70 17.46 -16.98
CA ILE A 504 -7.96 16.27 -16.56
C ILE A 504 -7.23 15.64 -17.76
N ASN A 505 -5.93 15.45 -17.61
CA ASN A 505 -5.08 14.81 -18.60
C ASN A 505 -5.53 13.35 -18.88
N PRO A 506 -5.79 12.95 -20.15
CA PRO A 506 -6.22 11.59 -20.49
C PRO A 506 -5.10 10.55 -20.48
N VAL A 507 -3.84 10.96 -20.38
CA VAL A 507 -2.68 10.07 -20.43
C VAL A 507 -2.31 9.63 -19.01
N ASN A 508 -2.05 8.34 -18.81
CA ASN A 508 -1.53 7.86 -17.51
C ASN A 508 -0.21 8.55 -17.18
N GLY A 509 -0.07 9.01 -15.96
CA GLY A 509 1.20 9.53 -15.47
C GLY A 509 2.22 8.43 -15.14
N SER A 510 3.40 8.85 -14.78
CA SER A 510 4.49 7.97 -14.34
C SER A 510 4.18 7.37 -12.96
N HIS A 511 4.40 6.06 -12.82
CA HIS A 511 4.37 5.41 -11.50
C HIS A 511 5.67 5.70 -10.74
N ILE A 512 5.70 5.44 -9.43
CA ILE A 512 6.79 5.89 -8.54
C ILE A 512 8.20 5.49 -9.02
N VAL A 513 8.39 4.27 -9.54
CA VAL A 513 9.69 3.84 -10.11
C VAL A 513 9.98 4.63 -11.40
N GLN A 514 8.96 4.90 -12.20
CA GLN A 514 9.12 5.69 -13.43
C GLN A 514 9.39 7.16 -13.10
N ILE A 515 8.81 7.73 -12.04
CA ILE A 515 9.15 9.09 -11.57
C ILE A 515 10.64 9.18 -11.22
N MET A 516 11.20 8.14 -10.56
CA MET A 516 12.64 8.08 -10.30
C MET A 516 13.47 8.07 -11.59
N ARG A 517 13.04 7.27 -12.58
CA ARG A 517 13.67 7.20 -13.90
C ARG A 517 13.54 8.51 -14.67
N ASP A 518 12.38 9.14 -14.60
CA ASP A 518 12.10 10.42 -15.27
C ASP A 518 12.88 11.59 -14.64
N LEU A 519 13.15 11.55 -13.34
CA LEU A 519 14.07 12.48 -12.67
C LEU A 519 15.50 12.29 -13.17
N GLU A 520 15.95 11.06 -13.35
CA GLU A 520 17.26 10.75 -13.91
C GLU A 520 17.39 11.18 -15.37
N ASP A 521 16.34 10.99 -16.16
CA ASP A 521 16.30 11.34 -17.58
C ASP A 521 16.09 12.85 -17.83
N GLY A 522 15.89 13.66 -16.78
CA GLY A 522 15.53 15.07 -16.89
C GLY A 522 14.15 15.35 -17.46
N LYS A 523 13.25 14.33 -17.48
CA LYS A 523 11.85 14.45 -17.90
C LYS A 523 10.94 15.01 -16.81
N ILE A 524 11.38 14.91 -15.56
CA ILE A 524 10.80 15.57 -14.38
C ILE A 524 11.90 16.41 -13.75
N LYS A 525 11.64 17.69 -13.53
CA LYS A 525 12.60 18.61 -12.93
C LYS A 525 12.12 19.20 -11.61
N TRP A 526 10.88 18.97 -11.24
CA TRP A 526 10.33 19.37 -9.96
C TRP A 526 9.58 18.19 -9.32
N ALA A 527 9.93 17.85 -8.08
CA ALA A 527 9.28 16.74 -7.39
C ALA A 527 9.00 17.08 -5.93
N TRP A 528 7.81 16.67 -5.45
CA TRP A 528 7.40 16.85 -4.07
C TRP A 528 7.08 15.50 -3.41
N VAL A 529 7.77 15.22 -2.32
CA VAL A 529 7.64 14.00 -1.52
C VAL A 529 6.75 14.28 -0.32
N ASN A 530 5.67 13.53 -0.18
CA ASN A 530 4.69 13.72 0.88
C ASN A 530 4.48 12.41 1.65
N VAL A 531 4.69 12.45 2.97
CA VAL A 531 4.37 11.35 3.90
C VAL A 531 4.99 10.00 3.49
N CYS A 532 6.11 9.99 2.79
CA CYS A 532 6.83 8.79 2.37
C CYS A 532 8.35 9.03 2.33
N ASN A 533 9.13 7.95 2.08
CA ASN A 533 10.59 8.01 2.08
C ASN A 533 11.17 7.29 0.84
N PRO A 534 10.83 7.77 -0.39
CA PRO A 534 11.09 7.04 -1.62
C PRO A 534 12.58 6.75 -1.87
N TRP A 535 13.49 7.59 -1.42
CA TRP A 535 14.93 7.33 -1.57
C TRP A 535 15.46 6.23 -0.64
N GLN A 536 14.78 5.90 0.46
CA GLN A 536 15.08 4.70 1.25
C GLN A 536 14.23 3.50 0.80
N ASP A 537 13.02 3.75 0.33
CA ASP A 537 12.04 2.73 0.03
C ASP A 537 12.27 2.05 -1.33
N THR A 538 12.79 2.76 -2.34
CA THR A 538 12.95 2.23 -3.70
C THR A 538 14.20 1.36 -3.81
N ALA A 539 14.08 0.20 -4.46
CA ALA A 539 15.19 -0.70 -4.74
C ALA A 539 16.24 -0.02 -5.65
N ASN A 540 17.51 -0.47 -5.58
CA ASN A 540 18.63 0.12 -6.30
C ASN A 540 18.91 1.59 -5.90
N ALA A 541 18.80 1.86 -4.60
CA ALA A 541 18.76 3.21 -4.05
C ALA A 541 19.99 4.08 -4.35
N ASN A 542 21.18 3.49 -4.52
CA ASN A 542 22.39 4.24 -4.89
C ASN A 542 22.23 5.03 -6.17
N HIS A 543 21.54 4.44 -7.14
CA HIS A 543 21.28 5.00 -8.44
C HIS A 543 20.41 6.27 -8.34
N TRP A 544 19.31 6.16 -7.59
CA TRP A 544 18.35 7.27 -7.45
C TRP A 544 18.88 8.44 -6.61
N ILE A 545 19.74 8.15 -5.62
CA ILE A 545 20.40 9.21 -4.84
C ILE A 545 21.29 10.05 -5.76
N LYS A 546 22.04 9.42 -6.65
CA LYS A 546 22.89 10.10 -7.62
C LYS A 546 22.07 11.00 -8.54
N ALA A 547 21.00 10.47 -9.14
CA ALA A 547 20.10 11.24 -9.98
C ALA A 547 19.53 12.46 -9.26
N ALA A 548 19.08 12.31 -8.01
CA ALA A 548 18.54 13.41 -7.22
C ALA A 548 19.57 14.54 -6.93
N ARG A 549 20.86 14.19 -6.79
CA ARG A 549 21.88 15.16 -6.37
C ARG A 549 22.69 15.75 -7.50
N GLU A 550 22.76 15.08 -8.65
CA GLU A 550 23.61 15.48 -9.78
C GLU A 550 22.83 16.07 -10.96
N MET A 551 21.51 15.81 -11.07
CA MET A 551 20.67 16.33 -12.17
C MET A 551 20.10 17.70 -11.86
N ASP A 552 19.76 18.47 -12.91
CA ASP A 552 19.02 19.74 -12.81
C ASP A 552 17.55 19.47 -12.48
N ASN A 553 17.30 19.23 -11.19
CA ASN A 553 15.95 19.06 -10.62
C ASN A 553 15.85 19.75 -9.26
N PHE A 554 14.64 19.98 -8.80
CA PHE A 554 14.35 20.53 -7.47
C PHE A 554 13.44 19.56 -6.71
N ILE A 555 13.92 19.05 -5.58
CA ILE A 555 13.23 18.01 -4.79
C ILE A 555 12.86 18.58 -3.43
N ILE A 556 11.58 18.46 -3.10
CA ILE A 556 10.99 18.90 -1.84
C ILE A 556 10.56 17.67 -1.04
N THR A 557 10.82 17.66 0.26
CA THR A 557 10.28 16.62 1.16
C THR A 557 9.53 17.25 2.33
N SER A 558 8.25 16.91 2.44
CA SER A 558 7.42 17.21 3.61
C SER A 558 7.43 16.01 4.56
N ASP A 559 8.04 16.16 5.74
CA ASP A 559 8.12 15.08 6.74
C ASP A 559 8.20 15.68 8.16
N GLY A 560 7.90 14.86 9.14
CA GLY A 560 8.09 15.18 10.57
C GLY A 560 9.53 14.97 11.04
N TYR A 561 10.34 14.19 10.31
CA TYR A 561 11.71 13.82 10.67
C TYR A 561 12.65 13.79 9.47
N PRO A 562 13.96 14.05 9.68
CA PRO A 562 14.97 14.06 8.61
C PRO A 562 15.39 12.63 8.19
N GLY A 563 14.49 11.90 7.51
CA GLY A 563 14.80 10.62 6.87
C GLY A 563 15.71 10.77 5.64
N ILE A 564 16.00 9.67 4.95
CA ILE A 564 16.90 9.68 3.76
C ILE A 564 16.37 10.61 2.67
N SER A 565 15.05 10.59 2.40
CA SER A 565 14.46 11.47 1.38
C SER A 565 14.65 12.96 1.72
N ALA A 566 14.44 13.34 2.98
CA ALA A 566 14.72 14.70 3.43
C ALA A 566 16.21 15.08 3.26
N LYS A 567 17.13 14.18 3.62
CA LYS A 567 18.57 14.40 3.46
C LYS A 567 19.00 14.56 1.99
N VAL A 568 18.30 13.92 1.07
CA VAL A 568 18.57 13.98 -0.37
C VAL A 568 17.95 15.22 -1.01
N SER A 569 16.87 15.76 -0.45
CA SER A 569 16.10 16.89 -1.00
C SER A 569 16.88 18.21 -1.03
N ASP A 570 16.33 19.16 -1.74
CA ASP A 570 16.79 20.55 -1.84
C ASP A 570 16.08 21.45 -0.83
N LEU A 571 14.78 21.16 -0.57
CA LEU A 571 13.94 21.84 0.41
C LEU A 571 13.26 20.80 1.32
N ILE A 572 13.25 21.06 2.61
CA ILE A 572 12.54 20.25 3.61
C ILE A 572 11.45 21.11 4.25
N LEU A 573 10.24 20.61 4.27
CA LEU A 573 9.08 21.25 4.90
C LEU A 573 8.68 20.45 6.16
N PRO A 574 8.53 21.11 7.32
CA PRO A 574 8.16 20.44 8.56
C PRO A 574 6.68 20.09 8.56
N SER A 575 6.35 18.79 8.57
CA SER A 575 4.96 18.33 8.57
C SER A 575 4.46 18.06 9.99
N ALA A 576 3.21 18.43 10.22
CA ALA A 576 2.44 18.02 11.39
C ALA A 576 2.25 16.51 11.40
N MET A 577 2.43 15.90 12.58
CA MET A 577 2.24 14.46 12.74
C MET A 577 0.75 14.11 12.95
N ILE A 578 0.44 12.81 12.94
CA ILE A 578 -0.94 12.31 12.88
C ILE A 578 -1.90 12.93 13.90
N TYR A 579 -1.49 13.14 15.15
CA TYR A 579 -2.37 13.67 16.19
C TYR A 579 -2.26 15.20 16.36
N GLU A 580 -1.41 15.83 15.58
CA GLU A 580 -1.33 17.28 15.40
C GLU A 580 -2.23 17.80 14.28
N LYS A 581 -3.06 16.92 13.68
CA LYS A 581 -3.97 17.26 12.58
C LYS A 581 -5.23 16.40 12.59
N TRP A 582 -6.27 16.87 11.92
CA TRP A 582 -7.47 16.09 11.60
C TRP A 582 -7.17 15.06 10.53
N GLY A 583 -7.95 13.97 10.49
CA GLY A 583 -7.82 13.03 9.41
C GLY A 583 -8.77 11.85 9.45
N ALA A 584 -8.69 11.06 8.39
CA ALA A 584 -9.36 9.77 8.24
C ALA A 584 -8.42 8.75 7.62
N TYR A 585 -8.54 7.48 8.03
CA TYR A 585 -7.87 6.33 7.42
C TYR A 585 -8.87 5.27 6.99
N GLY A 586 -8.62 4.61 5.88
CA GLY A 586 -9.32 3.42 5.42
C GLY A 586 -8.43 2.17 5.54
N ASN A 587 -8.83 1.20 6.40
CA ASN A 587 -8.04 0.00 6.69
C ASN A 587 -8.21 -1.13 5.65
N ALA A 588 -7.55 -2.28 5.87
CA ALA A 588 -7.54 -3.39 4.92
C ALA A 588 -8.89 -4.12 4.78
N GLU A 589 -9.81 -4.00 5.76
CA GLU A 589 -11.17 -4.54 5.65
C GLU A 589 -12.21 -3.52 5.12
N ARG A 590 -11.77 -2.46 4.46
CA ARG A 590 -12.64 -1.39 3.95
C ARG A 590 -13.30 -0.53 5.04
N ARG A 591 -12.73 -0.46 6.25
CA ARG A 591 -13.26 0.34 7.35
C ARG A 591 -12.61 1.71 7.39
N THR A 592 -13.41 2.77 7.29
CA THR A 592 -12.98 4.16 7.44
C THR A 592 -13.14 4.61 8.88
N GLN A 593 -12.13 5.29 9.42
CA GLN A 593 -12.08 5.84 10.77
C GLN A 593 -11.61 7.28 10.74
N HIS A 594 -12.31 8.17 11.44
CA HIS A 594 -11.96 9.59 11.59
C HIS A 594 -11.44 9.89 12.99
N TRP A 595 -10.55 10.89 13.07
CA TRP A 595 -10.09 11.46 14.34
C TRP A 595 -9.97 12.97 14.22
N ARG A 596 -9.99 13.64 15.38
CA ARG A 596 -9.78 15.08 15.55
C ARG A 596 -8.31 15.36 15.82
N GLN A 597 -7.89 16.60 15.61
CA GLN A 597 -6.62 17.07 16.11
C GLN A 597 -6.61 16.99 17.64
N GLN A 598 -5.55 16.44 18.21
CA GLN A 598 -5.40 16.22 19.66
C GLN A 598 -4.50 17.26 20.31
N VAL A 599 -3.43 17.67 19.62
CA VAL A 599 -2.43 18.61 20.10
C VAL A 599 -1.98 19.57 19.00
N THR A 600 -1.38 20.66 19.41
CA THR A 600 -0.77 21.64 18.50
C THR A 600 0.50 21.08 17.84
N PRO A 601 0.75 21.31 16.55
CA PRO A 601 2.03 21.00 15.91
C PRO A 601 3.20 21.73 16.57
N VAL A 602 4.36 21.08 16.57
CA VAL A 602 5.57 21.65 17.16
C VAL A 602 6.20 22.72 16.26
N GLY A 603 6.64 23.84 16.85
CA GLY A 603 7.29 24.91 16.09
C GLY A 603 6.41 25.45 14.97
N ASP A 604 6.98 25.59 13.79
CA ASP A 604 6.28 26.05 12.59
C ASP A 604 5.78 24.88 11.72
N ALA A 605 5.76 23.65 12.25
CA ALA A 605 5.26 22.51 11.50
C ALA A 605 3.77 22.67 11.15
N MET A 606 3.42 22.37 9.90
CA MET A 606 2.06 22.54 9.39
C MET A 606 1.55 21.22 8.78
N PRO A 607 0.22 20.95 8.90
CA PRO A 607 -0.38 19.82 8.19
C PRO A 607 -0.11 19.83 6.70
N ASP A 608 0.08 18.66 6.08
CA ASP A 608 0.32 18.57 4.65
C ASP A 608 -0.82 19.19 3.84
N LEU A 609 -2.06 19.04 4.28
CA LEU A 609 -3.22 19.71 3.65
C LEU A 609 -3.08 21.23 3.59
N TRP A 610 -2.61 21.85 4.68
CA TRP A 610 -2.33 23.30 4.70
C TRP A 610 -1.27 23.67 3.66
N GLN A 611 -0.18 22.88 3.58
CA GLN A 611 0.89 23.12 2.61
C GLN A 611 0.37 23.09 1.19
N TYR A 612 -0.55 22.16 0.86
CA TYR A 612 -1.14 22.06 -0.48
C TYR A 612 -2.03 23.26 -0.80
N MET A 613 -2.87 23.66 0.14
CA MET A 613 -3.78 24.80 -0.03
C MET A 613 -3.03 26.12 -0.15
N GLU A 614 -2.01 26.34 0.68
CA GLU A 614 -1.17 27.55 0.59
C GLU A 614 -0.39 27.60 -0.71
N PHE A 615 0.19 26.48 -1.14
CA PHE A 615 0.91 26.43 -2.41
C PHE A 615 -0.02 26.59 -3.62
N ALA A 616 -1.28 26.16 -3.54
CA ALA A 616 -2.27 26.34 -4.60
C ALA A 616 -2.58 27.81 -4.89
N LYS A 617 -2.43 28.71 -3.91
CA LYS A 617 -2.62 30.17 -4.08
C LYS A 617 -1.60 30.82 -5.04
N ARG A 618 -0.45 30.14 -5.27
CA ARG A 618 0.63 30.64 -6.11
C ARG A 618 0.39 30.47 -7.62
N PHE A 619 -0.73 29.84 -8.01
CA PHE A 619 -1.05 29.54 -9.41
C PHE A 619 -2.38 30.15 -9.81
N LYS A 620 -2.37 31.08 -10.78
CA LYS A 620 -3.57 31.55 -11.45
C LYS A 620 -4.01 30.52 -12.49
N ILE A 621 -5.32 30.31 -12.66
CA ILE A 621 -5.81 29.31 -13.62
C ILE A 621 -5.34 29.56 -15.04
N LYS A 622 -5.17 30.85 -15.45
CA LYS A 622 -4.62 31.22 -16.76
C LYS A 622 -3.19 30.72 -17.00
N GLU A 623 -2.42 30.39 -15.93
CA GLU A 623 -1.04 29.95 -16.06
C GLU A 623 -0.96 28.42 -16.33
N VAL A 624 -1.99 27.66 -15.97
CA VAL A 624 -1.96 26.19 -15.98
C VAL A 624 -3.06 25.55 -16.81
N TRP A 625 -4.15 26.26 -17.14
CA TRP A 625 -5.28 25.74 -17.90
C TRP A 625 -5.29 26.10 -19.39
N GLY A 626 -4.20 26.67 -19.91
CA GLY A 626 -3.97 26.84 -21.32
C GLY A 626 -3.70 25.55 -22.07
N GLU A 627 -3.48 25.63 -23.38
CA GLU A 627 -3.12 24.49 -24.22
C GLU A 627 -1.71 23.96 -23.87
N HIS A 628 -1.56 22.63 -23.82
CA HIS A 628 -0.26 21.97 -23.65
C HIS A 628 -0.15 20.76 -24.57
N THR A 629 0.94 20.65 -25.30
CA THR A 629 1.27 19.46 -26.07
C THR A 629 2.20 18.57 -25.25
N LEU A 630 1.76 17.35 -24.93
CA LEU A 630 2.53 16.38 -24.17
C LEU A 630 3.61 15.71 -25.04
N PRO A 631 4.69 15.13 -24.45
CA PRO A 631 5.77 14.48 -25.19
C PRO A 631 5.32 13.34 -26.12
N ASN A 632 4.18 12.72 -25.88
CA ASN A 632 3.60 11.69 -26.71
C ASN A 632 2.68 12.22 -27.84
N GLY A 633 2.66 13.53 -28.06
CA GLY A 633 1.83 14.20 -29.06
C GLY A 633 0.37 14.44 -28.65
N THR A 634 -0.06 14.07 -27.43
CA THR A 634 -1.41 14.37 -26.96
C THR A 634 -1.51 15.87 -26.64
N VAL A 635 -2.52 16.53 -27.18
CA VAL A 635 -2.82 17.94 -26.91
C VAL A 635 -3.84 18.01 -25.77
N LEU A 636 -3.50 18.69 -24.69
CA LEU A 636 -4.45 19.11 -23.66
C LEU A 636 -5.05 20.44 -24.12
N PRO A 637 -6.38 20.55 -24.26
CA PRO A 637 -7.00 21.76 -24.81
C PRO A 637 -6.86 22.97 -23.87
N ASP A 638 -6.91 24.18 -24.40
CA ASP A 638 -7.19 25.36 -23.63
C ASP A 638 -8.63 25.30 -23.11
N VAL A 639 -8.79 25.35 -21.79
CA VAL A 639 -10.09 25.24 -21.12
C VAL A 639 -10.56 26.59 -20.51
N MET A 640 -9.86 27.68 -20.76
CA MET A 640 -10.17 29.01 -20.19
C MET A 640 -11.52 29.54 -20.65
N GLY A 641 -11.94 29.23 -21.90
CA GLY A 641 -13.27 29.59 -22.40
C GLY A 641 -14.41 28.95 -21.60
N GLU A 642 -14.28 27.66 -21.26
CA GLU A 642 -15.26 26.96 -20.44
C GLU A 642 -15.18 27.42 -18.95
N ALA A 643 -13.96 27.69 -18.44
CA ALA A 643 -13.78 28.23 -17.10
C ALA A 643 -14.55 29.56 -16.94
N LYS A 644 -14.49 30.44 -17.93
CA LYS A 644 -15.25 31.73 -17.95
C LYS A 644 -16.77 31.49 -17.93
N LYS A 645 -17.29 30.50 -18.68
CA LYS A 645 -18.72 30.14 -18.65
C LYS A 645 -19.16 29.60 -17.27
N MET A 646 -18.25 28.98 -16.54
CA MET A 646 -18.48 28.51 -15.16
C MET A 646 -18.37 29.65 -14.12
N GLY A 647 -18.05 30.90 -14.54
CA GLY A 647 -17.95 32.06 -13.67
C GLY A 647 -16.53 32.34 -13.14
N TYR A 648 -15.53 31.57 -13.55
CA TYR A 648 -14.14 31.74 -13.12
C TYR A 648 -13.48 32.90 -13.89
N LYS A 649 -12.60 33.60 -13.19
CA LYS A 649 -11.79 34.71 -13.77
C LYS A 649 -10.38 34.20 -14.06
N PRO A 650 -9.69 34.68 -15.08
CA PRO A 650 -8.34 34.26 -15.41
C PRO A 650 -7.32 34.40 -14.26
N ASP A 651 -7.55 35.33 -13.36
CA ASP A 651 -6.70 35.62 -12.20
C ASP A 651 -7.14 34.88 -10.91
N ASP A 652 -8.22 34.09 -10.93
CA ASP A 652 -8.58 33.21 -9.83
C ASP A 652 -7.47 32.18 -9.62
N THR A 653 -7.13 31.91 -8.38
CA THR A 653 -6.08 30.93 -8.05
C THR A 653 -6.63 29.52 -8.02
N LEU A 654 -5.73 28.52 -8.11
CA LEU A 654 -6.12 27.13 -7.90
C LEU A 654 -6.73 26.89 -6.52
N PHE A 655 -6.31 27.68 -5.52
CA PHE A 655 -6.93 27.66 -4.20
C PHE A 655 -8.42 28.07 -4.27
N ASP A 656 -8.71 29.20 -4.94
CA ASP A 656 -10.08 29.72 -5.05
C ASP A 656 -11.02 28.70 -5.74
N VAL A 657 -10.53 28.09 -6.82
CA VAL A 657 -11.35 27.16 -7.61
C VAL A 657 -11.50 25.78 -6.94
N LEU A 658 -10.41 25.23 -6.43
CA LEU A 658 -10.42 23.82 -5.95
C LEU A 658 -10.79 23.68 -4.47
N PHE A 659 -10.47 24.68 -3.64
CA PHE A 659 -10.57 24.57 -2.18
C PHE A 659 -11.43 25.63 -1.51
N ALA A 660 -11.68 26.77 -2.14
CA ALA A 660 -12.43 27.89 -1.60
C ALA A 660 -13.59 28.34 -2.50
N ASN A 661 -14.13 27.43 -3.31
CA ASN A 661 -15.32 27.70 -4.14
C ASN A 661 -16.57 27.90 -3.26
N GLU A 662 -17.68 28.31 -3.88
CA GLU A 662 -18.92 28.66 -3.18
C GLU A 662 -19.48 27.51 -2.32
N GLU A 663 -19.27 26.27 -2.73
CA GLU A 663 -19.67 25.12 -1.92
C GLU A 663 -18.80 24.99 -0.66
N ALA A 664 -17.48 25.11 -0.79
CA ALA A 664 -16.57 25.09 0.36
C ALA A 664 -16.92 26.20 1.36
N LYS A 665 -17.21 27.41 0.86
CA LYS A 665 -17.64 28.53 1.68
C LYS A 665 -18.99 28.27 2.38
N SER A 666 -19.89 27.54 1.75
CA SER A 666 -21.21 27.25 2.33
C SER A 666 -21.14 26.41 3.63
N PHE A 667 -20.11 25.55 3.77
CA PHE A 667 -19.88 24.80 5.01
C PHE A 667 -19.53 25.69 6.21
N GLN A 668 -18.95 26.86 5.98
CA GLN A 668 -18.59 27.80 7.05
C GLN A 668 -19.78 28.58 7.63
N ILE A 669 -20.86 28.70 6.88
CA ILE A 669 -21.91 29.72 7.18
C ILE A 669 -23.18 29.07 7.73
N LYS A 670 -23.54 27.84 7.38
CA LYS A 670 -24.91 27.33 7.53
C LYS A 670 -25.10 26.20 8.56
N ASP A 671 -24.06 25.65 9.12
CA ASP A 671 -24.17 24.46 9.93
C ASP A 671 -23.87 24.75 11.40
N SER A 672 -24.91 24.64 12.25
CA SER A 672 -24.79 24.91 13.69
C SER A 672 -23.84 23.93 14.39
N ASP A 673 -23.75 22.69 13.94
CA ASP A 673 -22.81 21.71 14.49
C ASP A 673 -21.39 22.01 14.04
N SER A 674 -21.18 22.47 12.81
CA SER A 674 -19.89 22.97 12.33
C SER A 674 -19.44 24.20 13.09
N ALA A 675 -20.33 25.10 13.45
CA ALA A 675 -19.99 26.27 14.27
C ALA A 675 -19.48 25.87 15.65
N LYS A 676 -20.07 24.89 16.29
CA LYS A 676 -19.62 24.34 17.60
C LYS A 676 -18.25 23.70 17.51
N GLU A 677 -18.02 22.90 16.47
CA GLU A 677 -16.72 22.27 16.24
C GLU A 677 -15.63 23.31 15.87
N HIS A 678 -16.01 24.34 15.15
CA HIS A 678 -15.10 25.45 14.89
C HIS A 678 -14.73 26.20 16.19
N GLN A 679 -15.69 26.47 17.05
CA GLN A 679 -15.46 27.08 18.36
C GLN A 679 -14.51 26.21 19.19
N TYR A 680 -14.75 24.91 19.26
CA TYR A 680 -13.84 23.97 19.93
C TYR A 680 -12.42 24.02 19.36
N ASN A 681 -12.27 24.04 18.04
CA ASN A 681 -10.99 24.16 17.38
C ASN A 681 -10.26 25.46 17.74
N THR A 682 -10.97 26.59 17.66
CA THR A 682 -10.43 27.92 17.95
C THR A 682 -10.02 28.05 19.43
N GLU A 683 -10.84 27.57 20.33
CA GLU A 683 -10.56 27.58 21.77
C GLU A 683 -9.39 26.65 22.14
N THR A 684 -9.29 25.49 21.48
CA THR A 684 -8.27 24.46 21.78
C THR A 684 -6.93 24.76 21.14
N PHE A 685 -6.92 25.23 19.89
CA PHE A 685 -5.70 25.31 19.07
C PHE A 685 -5.34 26.73 18.59
N GLY A 686 -6.26 27.70 18.80
CA GLY A 686 -6.08 29.11 18.46
C GLY A 686 -6.17 29.40 16.94
N ASP A 687 -6.21 30.71 16.62
CA ASP A 687 -6.39 31.22 15.23
C ASP A 687 -5.15 31.10 14.34
N LYS A 688 -4.03 30.57 14.86
CA LYS A 688 -2.75 30.46 14.13
C LYS A 688 -2.82 29.64 12.84
N ARG A 689 -3.96 29.07 12.55
CA ARG A 689 -4.13 28.07 11.48
C ARG A 689 -5.23 28.37 10.50
N ASP A 690 -5.85 29.55 10.58
CA ASP A 690 -6.77 29.98 9.56
C ASP A 690 -6.01 30.17 8.24
N VAL A 691 -6.48 29.54 7.17
CA VAL A 691 -5.97 29.78 5.82
C VAL A 691 -6.58 31.11 5.35
N ILE A 692 -5.78 32.07 4.93
CA ILE A 692 -6.27 33.31 4.38
C ILE A 692 -6.58 33.13 2.89
N GLY A 693 -7.81 33.40 2.49
CA GLY A 693 -8.24 33.40 1.11
C GLY A 693 -7.61 34.53 0.29
N SER A 694 -7.68 34.45 -1.03
CA SER A 694 -7.19 35.48 -1.93
C SER A 694 -7.95 36.83 -1.79
N ASP A 695 -9.14 36.80 -1.19
CA ASP A 695 -9.92 37.97 -0.81
C ASP A 695 -9.45 38.61 0.51
N GLY A 696 -8.35 38.13 1.08
CA GLY A 696 -7.79 38.59 2.36
C GLY A 696 -8.58 38.19 3.58
N LYS A 697 -9.63 37.36 3.44
CA LYS A 697 -10.45 36.92 4.57
C LYS A 697 -10.00 35.54 5.06
N PRO A 698 -10.04 35.28 6.37
CA PRO A 698 -9.70 33.95 6.88
C PRO A 698 -10.74 32.93 6.44
N PHE A 699 -10.23 31.83 5.89
CA PHE A 699 -10.95 30.59 5.69
C PHE A 699 -10.96 29.88 7.04
N LYS A 700 -11.92 30.24 7.86
CA LYS A 700 -11.92 29.91 9.29
C LYS A 700 -12.06 28.43 9.57
N GLY A 701 -11.51 27.99 10.67
CA GLY A 701 -11.59 26.59 11.13
C GLY A 701 -10.78 25.67 10.23
N TYR A 702 -9.59 26.07 9.89
CA TYR A 702 -8.68 25.33 9.01
C TYR A 702 -8.68 23.81 9.26
N GLY A 703 -8.72 23.36 10.51
CA GLY A 703 -8.78 21.93 10.82
C GLY A 703 -10.12 21.31 10.42
N PHE A 704 -11.23 21.96 10.70
CA PHE A 704 -12.56 21.36 10.57
C PHE A 704 -13.20 21.61 9.20
N PHE A 705 -13.39 22.86 8.77
CA PHE A 705 -14.16 23.17 7.57
C PHE A 705 -13.52 22.64 6.27
N PRO A 706 -12.21 22.78 6.02
CA PRO A 706 -11.59 22.16 4.87
C PRO A 706 -11.68 20.63 4.90
N GLN A 707 -11.53 20.00 6.06
CA GLN A 707 -11.64 18.55 6.22
C GLN A 707 -13.06 18.07 5.90
N LYS A 708 -14.09 18.76 6.41
CA LYS A 708 -15.50 18.43 6.14
C LYS A 708 -15.83 18.62 4.68
N TYR A 709 -15.47 19.76 4.08
CA TYR A 709 -15.69 20.03 2.67
C TYR A 709 -15.05 18.96 1.77
N LEU A 710 -13.77 18.67 1.97
CA LEU A 710 -13.05 17.69 1.15
C LEU A 710 -13.62 16.28 1.32
N TRP A 711 -14.10 15.95 2.52
CA TRP A 711 -14.77 14.68 2.76
C TRP A 711 -16.08 14.57 1.98
N GLU A 712 -16.96 15.56 2.08
CA GLU A 712 -18.25 15.55 1.40
C GLU A 712 -18.09 15.66 -0.13
N ASP A 713 -17.09 16.39 -0.61
CA ASP A 713 -16.74 16.45 -2.03
C ASP A 713 -16.25 15.09 -2.56
N TYR A 714 -15.34 14.44 -1.82
CA TYR A 714 -14.87 13.10 -2.15
C TYR A 714 -15.99 12.05 -2.11
N ARG A 715 -16.85 12.11 -1.10
CA ARG A 715 -17.96 11.17 -0.90
C ARG A 715 -18.91 11.10 -2.11
N LYS A 716 -19.09 12.20 -2.85
CA LYS A 716 -19.95 12.26 -4.06
C LYS A 716 -19.52 11.25 -5.14
N PHE A 717 -18.25 10.92 -5.22
CA PHE A 717 -17.75 9.94 -6.19
C PHE A 717 -18.29 8.53 -5.98
N GLY A 718 -18.48 8.15 -4.73
CA GLY A 718 -18.89 6.80 -4.35
C GLY A 718 -20.39 6.58 -4.23
N LEU A 719 -21.15 7.65 -3.99
CA LEU A 719 -22.60 7.53 -3.69
C LEU A 719 -23.39 6.90 -4.84
N GLY A 720 -24.08 5.80 -4.54
CA GLY A 720 -24.87 5.05 -5.51
C GLY A 720 -24.06 4.20 -6.47
N HIS A 721 -22.73 4.08 -6.28
CA HIS A 721 -21.81 3.36 -7.14
C HIS A 721 -21.09 2.19 -6.45
N GLY A 722 -21.46 1.85 -5.22
CA GLY A 722 -20.86 0.74 -4.46
C GLY A 722 -19.60 1.10 -3.68
N HIS A 723 -19.26 2.38 -3.63
CA HIS A 723 -18.19 2.97 -2.80
C HIS A 723 -18.76 3.96 -1.78
N ASP A 724 -20.00 3.79 -1.40
CA ASP A 724 -20.74 4.71 -0.54
C ASP A 724 -20.09 4.84 0.82
N LEU A 725 -19.91 6.08 1.25
CA LEU A 725 -19.38 6.43 2.56
C LEU A 725 -20.43 7.20 3.36
N ALA A 726 -20.41 7.07 4.67
CA ALA A 726 -21.22 7.91 5.54
C ALA A 726 -20.70 9.37 5.51
N ASP A 727 -21.53 10.29 5.99
CA ASP A 727 -21.16 11.70 6.12
C ASP A 727 -20.06 11.90 7.18
N PHE A 728 -19.46 13.06 7.14
CA PHE A 728 -18.37 13.44 8.03
C PHE A 728 -18.75 13.35 9.52
N GLU A 729 -19.92 13.82 9.88
CA GLU A 729 -20.43 13.82 11.25
C GLU A 729 -20.62 12.41 11.80
N THR A 730 -21.18 11.52 10.98
CA THR A 730 -21.37 10.12 11.35
C THR A 730 -20.07 9.44 11.70
N TYR A 731 -19.01 9.62 10.87
CA TYR A 731 -17.70 9.02 11.16
C TYR A 731 -17.03 9.56 12.43
N HIS A 732 -17.30 10.80 12.80
CA HIS A 732 -16.80 11.33 14.07
C HIS A 732 -17.50 10.73 15.29
N LYS A 733 -18.72 10.25 15.15
CA LYS A 733 -19.51 9.61 16.25
C LYS A 733 -19.18 8.12 16.42
N VAL A 734 -18.83 7.41 15.34
CA VAL A 734 -18.60 5.95 15.35
C VAL A 734 -17.13 5.57 15.43
N ARG A 735 -16.85 4.26 15.61
CA ARG A 735 -15.50 3.65 15.60
C ARG A 735 -15.11 3.12 14.20
N GLY A 736 -15.66 3.74 13.17
CA GLY A 736 -15.46 3.38 11.78
C GLY A 736 -16.55 2.47 11.21
N LEU A 737 -16.77 2.57 9.90
CA LEU A 737 -17.72 1.76 9.13
C LEU A 737 -17.04 1.21 7.89
N LYS A 738 -17.38 -0.03 7.53
CA LYS A 738 -16.93 -0.70 6.30
C LYS A 738 -17.78 -0.25 5.11
N TRP A 739 -17.15 0.31 4.08
CA TRP A 739 -17.88 0.68 2.87
C TRP A 739 -18.23 -0.53 2.00
N PRO A 740 -19.26 -0.43 1.13
CA PRO A 740 -20.22 0.64 1.05
C PRO A 740 -21.08 0.76 2.30
N VAL A 741 -21.38 2.03 2.69
CA VAL A 741 -22.31 2.35 3.77
C VAL A 741 -23.60 2.86 3.15
N VAL A 742 -24.63 2.03 3.16
CA VAL A 742 -25.94 2.33 2.57
C VAL A 742 -27.00 2.38 3.66
N ASP A 743 -27.81 3.44 3.68
CA ASP A 743 -28.82 3.69 4.72
C ASP A 743 -28.25 3.57 6.15
N GLY A 744 -27.04 4.11 6.35
CA GLY A 744 -26.34 4.11 7.64
C GLY A 744 -25.78 2.73 8.07
N LYS A 745 -25.85 1.71 7.22
CA LYS A 745 -25.40 0.35 7.50
C LYS A 745 -24.12 0.03 6.74
N GLU A 746 -23.11 -0.52 7.44
CA GLU A 746 -21.86 -1.00 6.84
C GLU A 746 -22.08 -2.35 6.11
N THR A 747 -21.24 -2.62 5.11
CA THR A 747 -21.21 -3.87 4.35
C THR A 747 -20.08 -4.78 4.84
N GLN A 748 -20.41 -5.97 5.36
CA GLN A 748 -19.40 -6.93 5.85
C GLN A 748 -18.77 -7.70 4.70
N TRP A 749 -19.57 -8.42 3.91
CA TRP A 749 -19.08 -9.25 2.78
C TRP A 749 -19.54 -8.65 1.45
N ARG A 750 -18.56 -8.32 0.60
CA ARG A 750 -18.81 -7.80 -0.75
C ARG A 750 -19.23 -8.92 -1.70
N PHE A 751 -19.95 -8.56 -2.72
CA PHE A 751 -20.40 -9.41 -3.83
C PHE A 751 -21.46 -10.46 -3.44
N ASN A 752 -21.77 -10.66 -2.18
CA ASN A 752 -22.77 -11.60 -1.70
C ASN A 752 -24.11 -10.87 -1.46
N ALA A 753 -25.17 -11.31 -2.15
CA ALA A 753 -26.48 -10.65 -2.14
C ALA A 753 -27.15 -10.57 -0.75
N LYS A 754 -26.76 -11.45 0.17
CA LYS A 754 -27.24 -11.41 1.56
C LYS A 754 -26.69 -10.22 2.34
N TYR A 755 -25.51 -9.73 1.98
CA TYR A 755 -24.77 -8.75 2.78
C TYR A 755 -24.46 -7.46 2.02
N ASP A 756 -24.32 -7.53 0.70
CA ASP A 756 -23.93 -6.41 -0.15
C ASP A 756 -25.15 -5.85 -0.89
N PRO A 757 -25.60 -4.62 -0.58
CA PRO A 757 -26.76 -4.03 -1.23
C PRO A 757 -26.61 -3.84 -2.74
N TYR A 758 -25.37 -3.85 -3.26
CA TYR A 758 -25.06 -3.76 -4.69
C TYR A 758 -25.03 -5.10 -5.42
N ALA A 759 -24.96 -6.20 -4.69
CA ALA A 759 -24.99 -7.56 -5.22
C ALA A 759 -26.40 -8.16 -5.31
N LYS A 760 -27.44 -7.34 -5.26
CA LYS A 760 -28.84 -7.80 -5.30
C LYS A 760 -29.11 -8.70 -6.49
N ALA A 761 -29.64 -9.84 -6.18
CA ALA A 761 -29.64 -11.05 -6.97
C ALA A 761 -30.82 -11.16 -7.96
N GLU A 762 -31.44 -10.10 -8.41
CA GLU A 762 -32.67 -10.17 -9.23
C GLU A 762 -32.55 -11.07 -10.48
N LYS A 763 -31.32 -11.41 -10.90
CA LYS A 763 -31.08 -12.29 -12.06
C LYS A 763 -29.95 -13.33 -11.89
N ASN A 764 -29.09 -13.23 -10.88
CA ASN A 764 -27.83 -14.00 -10.83
C ASN A 764 -27.65 -14.87 -9.59
N GLY A 765 -28.65 -15.01 -8.71
CA GLY A 765 -28.55 -15.83 -7.52
C GLY A 765 -27.76 -15.14 -6.39
N GLU A 766 -26.85 -15.87 -5.72
CA GLU A 766 -26.19 -15.44 -4.47
C GLU A 766 -25.09 -14.39 -4.65
N PHE A 767 -24.44 -14.34 -5.82
CA PHE A 767 -23.26 -13.50 -6.03
C PHE A 767 -23.36 -12.58 -7.25
N SER A 768 -22.67 -11.43 -7.17
CA SER A 768 -22.52 -10.49 -8.27
C SER A 768 -21.14 -9.83 -8.23
N PHE A 769 -20.18 -10.40 -8.93
CA PHE A 769 -18.78 -9.98 -8.84
C PHE A 769 -18.46 -8.64 -9.53
N TYR A 770 -19.10 -8.32 -10.65
CA TYR A 770 -18.90 -7.02 -11.30
C TYR A 770 -19.89 -5.95 -10.87
N GLY A 771 -20.82 -6.24 -9.93
CA GLY A 771 -21.79 -5.31 -9.36
C GLY A 771 -22.63 -4.49 -10.34
N LYS A 772 -23.78 -4.00 -9.92
CA LYS A 772 -24.63 -3.09 -10.74
C LYS A 772 -23.95 -1.72 -10.95
N ALA A 773 -23.14 -1.27 -10.00
CA ALA A 773 -22.43 0.00 -10.08
C ALA A 773 -21.44 0.05 -11.25
N LEU A 774 -20.70 -1.03 -11.49
CA LEU A 774 -19.74 -1.13 -12.60
C LEU A 774 -20.40 -1.15 -13.99
N LYS A 775 -21.67 -1.51 -14.10
CA LYS A 775 -22.46 -1.42 -15.36
C LYS A 775 -22.78 0.03 -15.75
N LYS A 776 -22.88 0.93 -14.81
CA LYS A 776 -23.15 2.36 -15.05
C LYS A 776 -21.88 3.15 -15.36
N LEU A 777 -20.72 2.64 -14.95
CA LEU A 777 -19.43 3.21 -15.29
C LEU A 777 -18.99 2.62 -16.63
N PRO A 778 -18.67 3.41 -17.65
CA PRO A 778 -18.22 2.90 -18.91
C PRO A 778 -17.02 1.98 -18.68
N GLN A 779 -17.03 0.85 -19.31
CA GLN A 779 -16.25 -0.36 -19.14
C GLN A 779 -14.71 -0.21 -19.13
N GLY A 780 -14.17 0.82 -18.49
CA GLY A 780 -12.73 0.99 -18.28
C GLY A 780 -12.09 -0.20 -17.54
N ASN A 781 -12.89 -0.90 -16.74
CA ASN A 781 -12.43 -2.02 -15.91
C ASN A 781 -12.31 -3.36 -16.64
N LEU A 782 -12.77 -3.45 -17.88
CA LEU A 782 -12.52 -4.59 -18.78
C LEU A 782 -11.22 -4.40 -19.57
N GLN A 783 -10.26 -3.64 -19.04
CA GLN A 783 -8.96 -3.44 -19.70
C GLN A 783 -8.28 -4.78 -19.94
N GLY A 784 -7.87 -5.03 -21.16
CA GLY A 784 -7.14 -6.21 -21.56
C GLY A 784 -7.97 -7.37 -22.08
N VAL A 785 -9.31 -7.34 -22.03
CA VAL A 785 -10.14 -8.35 -22.71
C VAL A 785 -10.11 -8.11 -24.21
N THR A 786 -9.55 -9.06 -24.96
CA THR A 786 -9.34 -8.92 -26.41
C THR A 786 -10.57 -9.30 -27.25
N ASP A 787 -11.47 -10.13 -26.71
CA ASP A 787 -12.70 -10.55 -27.39
C ASP A 787 -13.95 -10.17 -26.57
N LYS A 788 -14.36 -8.93 -26.69
CA LYS A 788 -15.50 -8.37 -25.94
C LYS A 788 -16.88 -8.75 -26.51
N LYS A 789 -16.93 -9.25 -27.73
CA LYS A 789 -18.20 -9.44 -28.47
C LYS A 789 -18.86 -10.79 -28.19
N LYS A 790 -18.15 -11.77 -27.63
CA LYS A 790 -18.60 -13.16 -27.56
C LYS A 790 -18.93 -13.69 -26.17
N VAL A 791 -18.56 -13.01 -25.10
CA VAL A 791 -18.75 -13.51 -23.74
C VAL A 791 -19.47 -12.48 -22.88
N ASP A 792 -20.58 -12.87 -22.30
CA ASP A 792 -21.25 -12.08 -21.27
C ASP A 792 -20.46 -12.17 -19.96
N LEU A 793 -19.74 -11.10 -19.64
CA LEU A 793 -18.97 -10.96 -18.39
C LEU A 793 -19.80 -10.31 -17.28
N THR A 794 -21.05 -10.04 -17.51
CA THR A 794 -21.92 -9.41 -16.53
C THR A 794 -22.05 -10.30 -15.30
N ASN A 795 -21.73 -9.74 -14.13
CA ASN A 795 -21.77 -10.41 -12.81
C ASN A 795 -20.86 -11.65 -12.69
N LYS A 796 -19.85 -11.77 -13.54
CA LYS A 796 -18.89 -12.89 -13.51
C LYS A 796 -17.50 -12.43 -13.09
N ALA A 797 -16.82 -13.26 -12.33
CA ALA A 797 -15.39 -13.16 -12.05
C ALA A 797 -14.59 -14.05 -13.02
N LYS A 798 -13.27 -13.93 -13.00
CA LYS A 798 -12.38 -14.71 -13.85
C LYS A 798 -11.50 -15.64 -13.03
N ILE A 799 -11.42 -16.89 -13.46
CA ILE A 799 -10.34 -17.80 -13.09
C ILE A 799 -9.26 -17.70 -14.16
N PHE A 800 -8.05 -17.30 -13.74
CA PHE A 800 -6.91 -17.22 -14.64
C PHE A 800 -6.04 -18.46 -14.55
N PHE A 801 -5.63 -19.00 -15.69
CA PHE A 801 -4.43 -19.81 -15.75
C PHE A 801 -3.22 -18.90 -15.96
N ARG A 802 -2.20 -19.04 -15.11
CA ARG A 802 -0.92 -18.34 -15.22
C ARG A 802 0.24 -19.32 -15.00
N PRO A 803 1.16 -19.42 -15.96
CA PRO A 803 2.27 -20.35 -15.83
C PRO A 803 3.27 -19.88 -14.76
N PHE A 804 3.99 -20.82 -14.19
CA PHE A 804 5.16 -20.53 -13.38
C PHE A 804 6.26 -19.92 -14.25
N MET A 805 6.92 -18.90 -13.74
CA MET A 805 8.05 -18.21 -14.39
C MET A 805 9.11 -17.95 -13.33
N GLU A 806 10.35 -18.21 -13.68
CA GLU A 806 11.49 -17.99 -12.80
C GLU A 806 11.68 -16.50 -12.44
N ALA A 807 12.40 -16.26 -11.35
CA ALA A 807 12.81 -14.92 -10.95
C ALA A 807 13.76 -14.28 -12.00
N PRO A 808 13.79 -12.94 -12.09
CA PRO A 808 14.68 -12.25 -13.04
C PRO A 808 16.15 -12.45 -12.76
N GLU A 809 16.52 -12.69 -11.52
CA GLU A 809 17.89 -12.93 -11.07
C GLU A 809 17.90 -14.14 -10.13
N LEU A 810 18.68 -15.14 -10.49
CA LEU A 810 18.87 -16.36 -9.71
C LEU A 810 20.23 -16.32 -9.02
N PRO A 811 20.41 -16.98 -7.85
CA PRO A 811 21.72 -17.25 -7.31
C PRO A 811 22.59 -18.02 -8.32
N ASP A 812 23.86 -17.68 -8.34
CA ASP A 812 24.90 -18.30 -9.16
C ASP A 812 26.21 -18.48 -8.37
N GLU A 813 27.29 -18.90 -9.03
CA GLU A 813 28.58 -19.14 -8.37
C GLU A 813 29.17 -17.88 -7.73
N GLU A 814 28.95 -16.69 -8.33
CA GLU A 814 29.45 -15.42 -7.81
C GLU A 814 28.58 -14.87 -6.69
N PHE A 815 27.24 -14.99 -6.81
CA PHE A 815 26.24 -14.49 -5.86
C PHE A 815 25.34 -15.65 -5.38
N PRO A 816 25.85 -16.53 -4.49
CA PRO A 816 25.22 -17.81 -4.22
C PRO A 816 24.04 -17.80 -3.26
N PHE A 817 23.64 -16.64 -2.74
CA PHE A 817 22.54 -16.53 -1.79
C PHE A 817 21.36 -15.75 -2.37
N TRP A 818 20.14 -16.17 -2.01
CA TRP A 818 18.96 -15.34 -2.12
C TRP A 818 18.96 -14.27 -1.03
N LEU A 819 18.61 -13.04 -1.38
CA LEU A 819 18.25 -12.01 -0.42
C LEU A 819 16.72 -11.86 -0.36
N ALA A 820 16.16 -12.05 0.82
CA ALA A 820 14.81 -11.62 1.16
C ALA A 820 14.88 -10.38 2.06
N THR A 821 14.04 -9.40 1.81
CA THR A 821 13.88 -8.23 2.69
C THR A 821 12.51 -8.23 3.34
N GLY A 822 12.37 -7.53 4.46
CA GLY A 822 11.11 -7.47 5.17
C GLY A 822 11.12 -6.52 6.34
N ARG A 823 10.19 -6.72 7.27
CA ARG A 823 10.01 -5.90 8.47
C ARG A 823 10.25 -6.71 9.74
N VAL A 824 10.33 -6.00 10.86
CA VAL A 824 10.33 -6.54 12.22
C VAL A 824 9.19 -5.92 13.01
N LEU A 825 8.76 -6.57 14.08
CA LEU A 825 7.61 -6.14 14.89
C LEU A 825 7.76 -4.71 15.42
N GLU A 826 8.95 -4.35 15.88
CA GLU A 826 9.23 -3.09 16.60
C GLU A 826 9.29 -1.87 15.69
N HIS A 827 9.64 -2.08 14.40
CA HIS A 827 9.83 -0.96 13.49
C HIS A 827 8.80 -0.91 12.37
N TRP A 828 8.47 0.34 12.00
CA TRP A 828 7.52 0.63 10.95
C TRP A 828 8.22 1.17 9.71
N HIS A 829 8.07 0.47 8.55
CA HIS A 829 8.64 0.84 7.26
C HIS A 829 10.12 1.22 7.34
N SER A 830 10.49 2.43 6.89
CA SER A 830 11.85 2.98 6.92
C SER A 830 12.38 3.32 8.33
N GLY A 831 11.63 3.00 9.37
CA GLY A 831 12.03 3.28 10.75
C GLY A 831 11.99 4.75 11.16
N THR A 832 11.67 5.67 10.25
CA THR A 832 11.74 7.13 10.46
C THR A 832 11.10 7.60 11.76
N MET A 833 9.94 7.04 12.13
CA MET A 833 9.28 7.36 13.41
C MET A 833 9.71 6.44 14.56
N THR A 834 9.71 5.13 14.31
CA THR A 834 9.87 4.13 15.38
C THR A 834 11.30 4.03 15.91
N MET A 835 12.32 4.33 15.11
CA MET A 835 13.71 4.43 15.59
C MET A 835 13.94 5.60 16.58
N ARG A 836 13.01 6.57 16.62
CA ARG A 836 13.02 7.71 17.53
C ARG A 836 12.26 7.47 18.84
N VAL A 837 11.66 6.28 18.97
CA VAL A 837 11.01 5.81 20.19
C VAL A 837 12.03 4.99 20.98
N PRO A 838 12.50 5.47 22.16
CA PRO A 838 13.61 4.83 22.88
C PRO A 838 13.38 3.35 23.22
N GLU A 839 12.14 2.97 23.53
CA GLU A 839 11.79 1.58 23.87
C GLU A 839 11.89 0.66 22.66
N LEU A 840 11.36 1.10 21.50
CA LEU A 840 11.41 0.34 20.26
C LEU A 840 12.85 0.25 19.73
N TYR A 841 13.58 1.36 19.79
CA TYR A 841 15.01 1.39 19.45
C TYR A 841 15.85 0.43 20.30
N ARG A 842 15.65 0.40 21.62
CA ARG A 842 16.38 -0.53 22.50
C ARG A 842 16.02 -1.99 22.25
N ALA A 843 14.78 -2.26 21.85
CA ALA A 843 14.36 -3.63 21.53
C ALA A 843 15.05 -4.16 20.26
N VAL A 844 15.16 -3.34 19.21
CA VAL A 844 15.82 -3.68 17.94
C VAL A 844 16.62 -2.47 17.44
N PRO A 845 17.85 -2.29 17.91
CA PRO A 845 18.62 -1.07 17.63
C PRO A 845 19.19 -0.99 16.21
N GLU A 846 19.29 -2.12 15.50
CA GLU A 846 19.85 -2.22 14.13
C GLU A 846 19.19 -3.33 13.32
N ALA A 847 19.20 -3.19 12.01
CA ALA A 847 18.82 -4.26 11.11
C ALA A 847 19.93 -5.32 11.04
N LEU A 848 19.56 -6.59 11.26
CA LEU A 848 20.50 -7.71 11.29
C LEU A 848 20.41 -8.53 10.00
N CYS A 849 21.53 -9.09 9.59
CA CYS A 849 21.64 -10.07 8.52
C CYS A 849 21.35 -11.46 9.10
N TYR A 850 20.09 -11.90 9.02
CA TYR A 850 19.70 -13.23 9.46
C TYR A 850 20.13 -14.26 8.42
N MET A 851 20.87 -15.27 8.85
CA MET A 851 21.34 -16.36 8.00
C MET A 851 21.37 -17.70 8.72
N ASN A 852 21.39 -18.76 7.92
CA ASN A 852 21.49 -20.11 8.45
C ASN A 852 22.82 -20.34 9.19
N PRO A 853 22.84 -20.99 10.37
CA PRO A 853 24.07 -21.27 11.10
C PRO A 853 25.11 -22.08 10.31
N LEU A 854 24.67 -22.98 9.43
CA LEU A 854 25.58 -23.77 8.59
C LEU A 854 26.24 -22.90 7.50
N ASP A 855 25.51 -21.95 6.94
CA ASP A 855 26.08 -21.00 5.99
C ASP A 855 27.07 -20.07 6.66
N ALA A 856 26.74 -19.57 7.86
CA ALA A 856 27.65 -18.75 8.66
C ALA A 856 28.95 -19.52 8.96
N LYS A 857 28.85 -20.81 9.33
CA LYS A 857 30.01 -21.67 9.56
C LYS A 857 30.86 -21.88 8.30
N LYS A 858 30.22 -22.10 7.13
CA LYS A 858 30.96 -22.24 5.85
C LYS A 858 31.71 -20.98 5.48
N LEU A 859 31.14 -19.81 5.77
CA LEU A 859 31.75 -18.50 5.53
C LEU A 859 32.78 -18.08 6.59
N GLY A 860 32.97 -18.88 7.65
CA GLY A 860 33.85 -18.52 8.78
C GLY A 860 33.37 -17.30 9.57
N VAL A 861 32.06 -17.05 9.59
CA VAL A 861 31.46 -15.87 10.25
C VAL A 861 30.75 -16.31 11.53
N LYS A 862 30.97 -15.58 12.60
CA LYS A 862 30.30 -15.79 13.89
C LYS A 862 29.08 -14.84 14.05
N ARG A 863 28.16 -15.27 14.91
CA ARG A 863 27.06 -14.41 15.35
C ARG A 863 27.56 -13.07 15.87
N ARG A 864 26.92 -11.96 15.47
CA ARG A 864 27.27 -10.57 15.80
C ARG A 864 28.54 -10.02 15.10
N GLU A 865 29.24 -10.78 14.31
CA GLU A 865 30.26 -10.24 13.42
C GLU A 865 29.64 -9.45 12.27
N PHE A 866 30.38 -8.49 11.74
CA PHE A 866 29.98 -7.76 10.55
C PHE A 866 30.28 -8.53 9.28
N VAL A 867 29.38 -8.43 8.33
CA VAL A 867 29.55 -8.93 6.97
C VAL A 867 29.20 -7.85 5.95
N TRP A 868 29.77 -7.97 4.78
CA TRP A 868 29.29 -7.30 3.60
C TRP A 868 28.19 -8.15 2.96
N VAL A 869 27.04 -7.53 2.70
CA VAL A 869 25.98 -8.06 1.87
C VAL A 869 26.10 -7.35 0.54
N GLU A 870 26.48 -8.07 -0.52
CA GLU A 870 26.85 -7.49 -1.82
C GLU A 870 26.00 -8.11 -2.93
N SER A 871 25.53 -7.27 -3.84
CA SER A 871 24.90 -7.67 -5.10
C SER A 871 25.59 -6.97 -6.28
N ARG A 872 25.16 -7.23 -7.50
CA ARG A 872 25.66 -6.52 -8.70
C ARG A 872 25.44 -4.99 -8.68
N ARG A 873 24.59 -4.49 -7.77
CA ARG A 873 24.19 -3.07 -7.64
C ARG A 873 24.92 -2.30 -6.55
N GLY A 874 25.57 -2.99 -5.66
CA GLY A 874 26.33 -2.38 -4.57
C GLY A 874 26.47 -3.30 -3.36
N LYS A 875 26.95 -2.75 -2.27
CA LYS A 875 27.16 -3.48 -1.02
C LYS A 875 26.77 -2.66 0.20
N VAL A 876 26.36 -3.35 1.23
CA VAL A 876 26.02 -2.78 2.55
C VAL A 876 26.65 -3.62 3.65
N LYS A 877 26.83 -3.00 4.82
CA LYS A 877 27.42 -3.65 5.99
C LYS A 877 26.34 -3.95 7.03
N ALA A 878 26.25 -5.19 7.49
CA ALA A 878 25.30 -5.62 8.50
C ALA A 878 25.92 -6.60 9.49
N ARG A 879 25.33 -6.71 10.69
CA ARG A 879 25.73 -7.74 11.68
C ARG A 879 24.96 -9.03 11.44
N VAL A 880 25.66 -10.13 11.54
CA VAL A 880 25.08 -11.48 11.40
C VAL A 880 24.26 -11.87 12.61
N GLU A 881 23.09 -12.45 12.37
CA GLU A 881 22.28 -13.14 13.36
C GLU A 881 21.94 -14.55 12.86
N THR A 882 22.32 -15.55 13.64
CA THR A 882 22.10 -16.97 13.32
C THR A 882 21.03 -17.63 14.20
N ARG A 883 20.42 -16.89 15.10
CA ARG A 883 19.41 -17.35 16.05
C ARG A 883 18.24 -16.35 16.09
N GLY A 884 17.17 -16.73 16.73
CA GLY A 884 16.06 -15.82 16.97
C GLY A 884 14.84 -16.13 16.12
N ARG A 885 14.05 -15.10 15.84
CA ARG A 885 12.70 -15.21 15.28
C ARG A 885 12.65 -15.38 13.76
N ASN A 886 13.69 -14.94 13.05
CA ASN A 886 13.82 -15.13 11.62
C ASN A 886 14.90 -16.18 11.36
N ARG A 887 14.52 -17.32 10.81
CA ARG A 887 15.39 -18.49 10.65
C ARG A 887 15.41 -18.93 9.18
N PRO A 888 16.27 -18.31 8.34
CA PRO A 888 16.40 -18.69 6.95
C PRO A 888 16.91 -20.14 6.81
N ALA A 889 16.44 -20.84 5.77
CA ALA A 889 17.05 -22.07 5.30
C ALA A 889 18.43 -21.78 4.69
N GLN A 890 19.24 -22.82 4.43
CA GLN A 890 20.52 -22.64 3.74
C GLN A 890 20.33 -22.02 2.35
N GLY A 891 21.22 -21.12 1.98
CA GLY A 891 21.19 -20.40 0.70
C GLY A 891 20.27 -19.19 0.67
N LEU A 892 19.59 -18.87 1.79
CA LEU A 892 18.75 -17.65 1.90
C LEU A 892 19.22 -16.77 3.05
N VAL A 893 19.20 -15.47 2.83
CA VAL A 893 19.51 -14.44 3.83
C VAL A 893 18.32 -13.48 3.93
N PHE A 894 17.97 -13.08 5.17
CA PHE A 894 16.94 -12.10 5.42
C PHE A 894 17.51 -10.86 6.09
N VAL A 895 17.23 -9.68 5.54
CA VAL A 895 17.65 -8.39 6.12
C VAL A 895 16.46 -7.43 6.18
N PRO A 896 16.06 -6.95 7.37
CA PRO A 896 15.01 -5.94 7.48
C PRO A 896 15.47 -4.59 6.90
N TRP A 897 14.54 -3.86 6.28
CA TRP A 897 14.87 -2.62 5.56
C TRP A 897 14.61 -1.32 6.33
N PHE A 898 14.24 -1.39 7.62
CA PHE A 898 13.90 -0.22 8.43
C PHE A 898 15.09 0.70 8.75
N ASP A 899 16.30 0.17 8.73
CA ASP A 899 17.50 0.86 9.23
C ASP A 899 18.24 1.60 8.11
N GLU A 900 18.21 2.93 8.17
CA GLU A 900 18.90 3.78 7.18
C GLU A 900 20.43 3.60 7.18
N ARG A 901 21.02 3.07 8.27
CA ARG A 901 22.46 2.83 8.38
C ARG A 901 22.91 1.58 7.64
N VAL A 902 22.08 0.53 7.62
CA VAL A 902 22.29 -0.67 6.83
C VAL A 902 21.85 -0.45 5.38
N TYR A 903 20.69 0.16 5.20
CA TYR A 903 20.16 0.61 3.93
C TYR A 903 20.14 -0.47 2.84
N ILE A 904 19.53 -1.62 3.15
CA ILE A 904 19.57 -2.83 2.32
C ILE A 904 19.01 -2.62 0.89
N ASN A 905 18.12 -1.66 0.67
CA ASN A 905 17.56 -1.38 -0.66
C ASN A 905 18.61 -0.89 -1.69
N LYS A 906 19.82 -0.55 -1.25
CA LYS A 906 20.96 -0.30 -2.15
C LYS A 906 21.38 -1.53 -2.96
N VAL A 907 21.10 -2.72 -2.45
CA VAL A 907 21.49 -3.98 -3.11
C VAL A 907 20.32 -4.72 -3.75
N CYS A 908 19.08 -4.30 -3.46
CA CYS A 908 17.88 -4.91 -4.06
C CYS A 908 17.76 -4.60 -5.56
N LEU A 909 17.23 -5.56 -6.31
CA LEU A 909 16.92 -5.41 -7.73
C LEU A 909 15.66 -4.56 -7.93
N ASP A 910 15.68 -3.62 -8.86
CA ASP A 910 14.55 -2.74 -9.21
C ASP A 910 13.60 -3.31 -10.28
N ALA A 911 13.53 -4.63 -10.38
CA ALA A 911 12.54 -5.33 -11.19
C ALA A 911 11.11 -5.09 -10.65
N THR A 912 10.15 -5.05 -11.54
CA THR A 912 8.74 -4.81 -11.20
C THR A 912 7.82 -5.81 -11.89
N CYS A 913 6.64 -6.04 -11.30
CA CYS A 913 5.55 -6.71 -12.01
C CYS A 913 5.15 -5.86 -13.22
N PRO A 914 5.22 -6.37 -14.46
CA PRO A 914 4.91 -5.57 -15.65
C PRO A 914 3.47 -5.09 -15.76
N ILE A 915 2.55 -5.70 -15.01
CA ILE A 915 1.13 -5.31 -14.96
C ILE A 915 0.94 -4.21 -13.91
N SER A 916 1.20 -4.50 -12.65
CA SER A 916 0.94 -3.60 -11.51
C SER A 916 2.02 -2.53 -11.31
N LYS A 917 3.21 -2.70 -11.91
CA LYS A 917 4.39 -1.86 -11.69
C LYS A 917 4.92 -1.91 -10.25
N GLN A 918 4.54 -2.91 -9.47
CA GLN A 918 5.02 -3.12 -8.12
C GLN A 918 6.44 -3.70 -8.12
N THR A 919 7.32 -3.14 -7.30
CA THR A 919 8.71 -3.56 -7.16
C THR A 919 8.84 -4.89 -6.44
N ASP A 920 9.76 -5.73 -6.88
CA ASP A 920 10.14 -6.99 -6.24
C ASP A 920 11.33 -6.78 -5.30
N TYR A 921 11.08 -6.89 -4.00
CA TYR A 921 12.11 -6.76 -2.96
C TYR A 921 12.53 -8.09 -2.34
N LYS A 922 11.94 -9.19 -2.81
CA LYS A 922 12.03 -10.48 -2.10
C LYS A 922 13.03 -11.44 -2.72
N LYS A 923 13.58 -11.09 -3.85
CA LYS A 923 14.41 -11.98 -4.66
C LYS A 923 15.48 -11.20 -5.40
N CYS A 924 16.69 -11.29 -4.95
CA CYS A 924 17.86 -10.96 -5.74
C CYS A 924 19.04 -11.82 -5.28
N ALA A 925 20.04 -12.00 -6.15
CA ALA A 925 21.22 -12.75 -5.84
C ALA A 925 22.27 -11.88 -5.13
N ILE A 926 22.83 -12.41 -4.05
CA ILE A 926 23.85 -11.74 -3.25
C ILE A 926 25.01 -12.67 -2.89
N LYS A 927 26.14 -12.08 -2.56
CA LYS A 927 27.23 -12.76 -1.83
C LYS A 927 27.41 -12.15 -0.44
N ILE A 928 27.89 -12.98 0.46
CA ILE A 928 28.22 -12.58 1.83
C ILE A 928 29.71 -12.77 2.03
N THR A 929 30.39 -11.72 2.46
CA THR A 929 31.82 -11.76 2.79
C THR A 929 32.08 -11.17 4.16
N LYS A 930 33.05 -11.72 4.88
CA LYS A 930 33.51 -11.18 6.17
C LYS A 930 34.09 -9.78 5.98
N VAL A 931 33.84 -8.87 6.95
CA VAL A 931 34.42 -7.51 6.95
C VAL A 931 35.85 -7.56 7.44
#